data_c5721cd31f4357fbb93461d767888c4e
#
_entry.id   c5721cd31f4357fbb93461d767888c4e
#
_cell.length_a   1.000
_cell.length_b   1.000
_cell.length_c   1.000
_cell.angle_alpha   90.00
_cell.angle_beta   90.00
_cell.angle_gamma   90.00
#
_symmetry.space_group_name_H-M   'P 1'
#
loop_
_entity.id
_entity.type
_entity.pdbx_description
1 polymer ?
#
loop_
_entity_poly.entity_id
_entity_poly.type
_entity_poly.pdbx_seq_one_letter_code
_entity_poly.pdbx_strand_id
1 'polypeptide(L)'
;MEVLRGFVYRIIYQNTQNTYCVFLVKDYNEEYITCTGRFEAPKEGEDIEIKGRYVEHQKYGIQFDASSIEKLKPDNMGAARMYLMNLGIKGLGEKSVEKICDYFGLRLLDVLREERPEEIKDVPGLRKGVKEELYNTLLGEGILSDLNHFFESHQISSKWSRTVYTYYGASSIDVIQDNPYNLLRIAPDMLFNTADTLAMNLGLDADDERRLEAGVNWILGNLDNQGHTCLPVDELIGRTYDLLQVDADLIANHIDSLLSQAIMYSTYYDDILYVYPPEMYVSEVEGVHYTRDFLIEADPISLDIPDFIERFEADNHITFGPEQKEAIELSFFEKFSLITGGPGTGKTTIIKALVKGFQLGGLGRIILCAPTGRAAKRLTEATEFEATTIHRLLMPVVGSDSYDFTKNEDDPLDIDVIIIDEASMLNVRLFYSLMSAIPHEAHVIIVGDVDQLPPIGAGFVLKDLLDSDMVPYTRLQHIYRQSSGNSIVDSAYAINRGEMPNLDTTSDEFTFISVNSLGDMMKAIVDVYKREKEFVDDELDIQIISPMRRGKAGSTSISQYVQQSVNPPDSYKGEVRVNGITFRVGDKVIQVLNNYELEVFNGEIGVIYAITKSDICIRFIHKEVRLSIDEAHMIMPAYAITVHKSQGSEYGVVIIPFVPMYGGMLQRNLLYTAVTRAKRKVIMIGTKSSVERAVKTVNGEERYTLFKERLQGRCDG
;
A
#
# COMPACT_ATOMS: atom_id res chain seq x y z
N MET A 1 38.23 -2.88 -11.73
CA MET A 1 37.72 -2.42 -10.44
C MET A 1 38.89 -1.84 -9.70
N GLU A 2 38.79 -0.63 -9.24
CA GLU A 2 39.83 0.07 -8.48
C GLU A 2 39.51 -0.05 -6.99
N VAL A 3 40.53 0.02 -6.14
CA VAL A 3 40.37 -0.06 -4.68
C VAL A 3 40.84 1.26 -4.09
N LEU A 4 39.96 1.89 -3.29
CA LEU A 4 40.25 3.10 -2.56
C LEU A 4 40.24 2.79 -1.06
N ARG A 5 41.28 3.19 -0.32
CA ARG A 5 41.37 3.06 1.13
C ARG A 5 41.53 4.40 1.79
N GLY A 6 40.87 4.62 2.90
CA GLY A 6 40.98 5.85 3.66
C GLY A 6 39.91 5.99 4.74
N PHE A 7 39.88 7.15 5.37
CA PHE A 7 38.96 7.46 6.45
C PHE A 7 37.74 8.20 5.91
N VAL A 8 36.54 7.83 6.40
CA VAL A 8 35.34 8.62 6.15
C VAL A 8 35.46 9.95 6.85
N TYR A 9 35.69 10.99 6.08
CA TYR A 9 35.86 12.33 6.61
C TYR A 9 34.52 12.97 6.96
N ARG A 10 33.52 12.80 6.09
CA ARG A 10 32.19 13.39 6.27
C ARG A 10 31.14 12.69 5.43
N ILE A 11 29.94 12.49 6.00
CA ILE A 11 28.76 12.08 5.23
C ILE A 11 28.11 13.33 4.63
N ILE A 12 28.03 13.39 3.29
CA ILE A 12 27.44 14.50 2.55
C ILE A 12 25.94 14.28 2.38
N TYR A 13 25.57 13.03 2.10
CA TYR A 13 24.17 12.65 1.89
C TYR A 13 23.97 11.15 2.17
N GLN A 14 22.88 10.82 2.84
CA GLN A 14 22.47 9.45 3.10
C GLN A 14 20.99 9.30 2.86
N ASN A 15 20.61 8.22 2.17
CA ASN A 15 19.23 7.81 2.00
C ASN A 15 19.03 6.43 2.63
N THR A 16 18.28 6.39 3.72
CA THR A 16 18.07 5.16 4.51
C THR A 16 17.15 4.16 3.81
N GLN A 17 16.33 4.60 2.85
CA GLN A 17 15.36 3.71 2.18
C GLN A 17 15.95 2.93 1.01
N ASN A 18 16.91 3.52 0.26
CA ASN A 18 17.53 2.88 -0.90
C ASN A 18 19.02 2.67 -0.73
N THR A 19 19.53 2.85 0.50
CA THR A 19 20.94 2.70 0.87
C THR A 19 21.91 3.53 0.04
N TYR A 20 21.43 4.53 -0.74
CA TYR A 20 22.30 5.41 -1.50
C TYR A 20 22.95 6.43 -0.59
N CYS A 21 24.26 6.49 -0.60
CA CYS A 21 25.02 7.45 0.18
C CYS A 21 26.07 8.20 -0.68
N VAL A 22 26.37 9.43 -0.26
CA VAL A 22 27.44 10.26 -0.79
C VAL A 22 28.27 10.70 0.40
N PHE A 23 29.54 10.40 0.40
CA PHE A 23 30.45 10.71 1.50
C PHE A 23 31.82 11.08 0.99
N LEU A 24 32.58 11.77 1.81
CA LEU A 24 33.93 12.22 1.53
C LEU A 24 34.91 11.31 2.26
N VAL A 25 35.79 10.70 1.52
CA VAL A 25 36.90 9.90 2.04
C VAL A 25 38.19 10.72 1.98
N LYS A 26 38.92 10.70 3.05
CA LYS A 26 40.32 11.17 3.07
C LYS A 26 41.22 9.94 2.92
N ASP A 27 41.91 9.83 1.79
CA ASP A 27 42.80 8.72 1.54
C ASP A 27 44.12 8.84 2.37
N TYR A 28 44.96 7.83 2.33
CA TYR A 28 46.24 7.84 3.05
C TYR A 28 47.29 8.82 2.45
N ASN A 29 46.99 9.39 1.27
CA ASN A 29 47.79 10.45 0.66
C ASN A 29 47.27 11.84 1.05
N GLU A 30 46.31 11.92 1.96
CA GLU A 30 45.62 13.14 2.41
C GLU A 30 44.72 13.80 1.36
N GLU A 31 44.39 13.10 0.25
CA GLU A 31 43.44 13.58 -0.76
C GLU A 31 41.98 13.30 -0.34
N TYR A 32 41.11 14.28 -0.64
CA TYR A 32 39.67 14.15 -0.38
C TYR A 32 38.92 13.67 -1.63
N ILE A 33 38.35 12.49 -1.56
CA ILE A 33 37.66 11.85 -2.69
C ILE A 33 36.17 11.70 -2.36
N THR A 34 35.30 12.25 -3.22
CA THR A 34 33.85 12.07 -3.09
C THR A 34 33.47 10.70 -3.58
N CYS A 35 32.93 9.88 -2.70
CA CYS A 35 32.46 8.54 -2.97
C CYS A 35 30.93 8.51 -3.01
N THR A 36 30.38 7.73 -3.93
CA THR A 36 28.94 7.47 -4.07
C THR A 36 28.70 5.96 -4.15
N GLY A 37 27.61 5.46 -3.56
CA GLY A 37 27.32 4.05 -3.61
C GLY A 37 25.95 3.70 -3.05
N ARG A 38 25.58 2.41 -3.17
CA ARG A 38 24.32 1.86 -2.62
C ARG A 38 24.64 0.75 -1.64
N PHE A 39 24.94 1.13 -0.44
CA PHE A 39 25.22 0.27 0.72
C PHE A 39 24.90 1.05 1.99
N GLU A 40 24.96 0.41 3.14
CA GLU A 40 24.82 1.13 4.41
C GLU A 40 25.89 2.20 4.51
N ALA A 41 25.48 3.44 4.77
CA ALA A 41 26.42 4.54 4.87
C ALA A 41 27.41 4.30 6.00
N PRO A 42 28.73 4.43 5.73
CA PRO A 42 29.73 4.34 6.78
C PRO A 42 29.58 5.51 7.76
N LYS A 43 30.13 5.37 8.97
CA LYS A 43 30.16 6.47 9.95
C LYS A 43 31.39 7.35 9.73
N GLU A 44 31.27 8.64 10.08
CA GLU A 44 32.41 9.55 10.07
C GLU A 44 33.51 9.05 11.01
N GLY A 45 34.75 9.01 10.54
CA GLY A 45 35.92 8.50 11.26
C GLY A 45 36.16 6.98 11.12
N GLU A 46 35.35 6.26 10.38
CA GLU A 46 35.59 4.85 10.05
C GLU A 46 36.69 4.73 8.98
N ASP A 47 37.57 3.76 9.17
CA ASP A 47 38.57 3.35 8.17
C ASP A 47 37.96 2.30 7.26
N ILE A 48 38.04 2.53 5.96
CA ILE A 48 37.29 1.75 4.97
C ILE A 48 38.12 1.41 3.74
N GLU A 49 37.81 0.24 3.16
CA GLU A 49 38.21 -0.14 1.80
C GLU A 49 36.98 -0.11 0.89
N ILE A 50 37.10 0.57 -0.23
CA ILE A 50 36.01 0.74 -1.19
C ILE A 50 36.46 0.16 -2.52
N LYS A 51 35.66 -0.70 -3.13
CA LYS A 51 35.85 -1.20 -4.50
C LYS A 51 34.90 -0.50 -5.45
N GLY A 52 35.41 0.04 -6.54
CA GLY A 52 34.59 0.82 -7.48
C GLY A 52 35.34 1.26 -8.72
N ARG A 53 34.95 2.40 -9.23
CA ARG A 53 35.60 3.06 -10.38
C ARG A 53 35.40 4.56 -10.31
N TYR A 54 36.35 5.33 -10.85
CA TYR A 54 36.16 6.75 -11.03
C TYR A 54 35.16 7.02 -12.16
N VAL A 55 34.20 7.91 -11.91
CA VAL A 55 33.20 8.38 -12.86
C VAL A 55 33.17 9.91 -12.87
N GLU A 56 33.01 10.49 -14.04
CA GLU A 56 32.87 11.93 -14.19
C GLU A 56 31.37 12.32 -14.15
N HIS A 57 30.97 13.04 -13.13
CA HIS A 57 29.60 13.52 -12.99
C HIS A 57 29.50 14.96 -13.53
N GLN A 58 28.57 15.20 -14.46
CA GLN A 58 28.43 16.49 -15.18
C GLN A 58 28.35 17.73 -14.28
N LYS A 59 27.86 17.61 -13.04
CA LYS A 59 27.66 18.71 -12.10
C LYS A 59 28.66 18.72 -10.95
N TYR A 60 29.20 17.58 -10.55
CA TYR A 60 29.99 17.43 -9.34
C TYR A 60 31.44 16.96 -9.57
N GLY A 61 31.86 16.87 -10.85
CA GLY A 61 33.22 16.47 -11.21
C GLY A 61 33.48 14.98 -11.04
N ILE A 62 34.73 14.62 -10.83
CA ILE A 62 35.18 13.23 -10.67
C ILE A 62 34.73 12.71 -9.31
N GLN A 63 34.04 11.60 -9.29
CA GLN A 63 33.57 10.89 -8.09
C GLN A 63 33.97 9.40 -8.19
N PHE A 64 34.13 8.77 -7.05
CA PHE A 64 34.35 7.31 -6.98
C PHE A 64 32.99 6.62 -6.80
N ASP A 65 32.54 5.93 -7.86
CA ASP A 65 31.31 5.14 -7.85
C ASP A 65 31.60 3.77 -7.24
N ALA A 66 31.25 3.63 -5.96
CA ALA A 66 31.55 2.47 -5.15
C ALA A 66 30.52 1.36 -5.39
N SER A 67 31.00 0.17 -5.66
CA SER A 67 30.19 -1.05 -5.79
C SER A 67 30.08 -1.81 -4.46
N SER A 68 31.12 -1.75 -3.61
CA SER A 68 31.10 -2.31 -2.26
C SER A 68 31.98 -1.50 -1.34
N ILE A 69 31.69 -1.59 -0.04
CA ILE A 69 32.44 -0.96 1.04
C ILE A 69 32.69 -2.01 2.12
N GLU A 70 33.92 -2.06 2.60
CA GLU A 70 34.34 -2.90 3.71
C GLU A 70 34.95 -2.03 4.80
N LYS A 71 34.50 -2.21 6.05
CA LYS A 71 35.07 -1.54 7.22
C LYS A 71 36.37 -2.23 7.57
N LEU A 72 37.46 -1.46 7.57
CA LEU A 72 38.74 -1.98 7.99
C LEU A 72 38.81 -2.05 9.51
N LYS A 73 39.27 -3.17 10.02
CA LYS A 73 39.54 -3.31 11.45
C LYS A 73 40.79 -2.49 11.81
N PRO A 74 40.86 -1.96 13.03
CA PRO A 74 41.96 -1.08 13.44
C PRO A 74 43.32 -1.74 13.26
N ASP A 75 44.28 -1.04 12.67
CA ASP A 75 45.63 -1.52 12.45
C ASP A 75 46.64 -0.93 13.44
N ASN A 76 46.21 0.07 14.21
CA ASN A 76 46.99 0.68 15.25
C ASN A 76 46.14 1.08 16.47
N MET A 77 46.78 1.38 17.60
CA MET A 77 46.06 1.69 18.85
C MET A 77 45.24 2.96 18.79
N GLY A 78 45.66 3.95 17.98
CA GLY A 78 44.92 5.19 17.77
C GLY A 78 43.60 4.90 17.05
N ALA A 79 43.63 4.09 15.99
CA ALA A 79 42.46 3.62 15.24
C ALA A 79 41.55 2.75 16.12
N ALA A 80 42.10 1.87 16.93
CA ALA A 80 41.32 1.03 17.88
C ALA A 80 40.58 1.89 18.92
N ARG A 81 41.22 2.94 19.43
CA ARG A 81 40.58 3.88 20.36
C ARG A 81 39.41 4.62 19.70
N MET A 82 39.62 5.17 18.51
CA MET A 82 38.59 5.86 17.72
C MET A 82 37.42 4.92 17.37
N TYR A 83 37.73 3.71 16.94
CA TYR A 83 36.74 2.67 16.63
C TYR A 83 35.81 2.42 17.82
N LEU A 84 36.38 2.12 19.02
CA LEU A 84 35.60 1.90 20.24
C LEU A 84 34.77 3.10 20.65
N MET A 85 35.30 4.33 20.50
CA MET A 85 34.58 5.56 20.79
C MET A 85 33.38 5.78 19.86
N ASN A 86 33.47 5.33 18.61
CA ASN A 86 32.47 5.53 17.58
C ASN A 86 31.34 4.45 17.58
N LEU A 87 31.45 3.42 18.43
CA LEU A 87 30.40 2.39 18.56
C LEU A 87 29.05 2.92 19.08
N GLY A 88 29.02 4.14 19.64
CA GLY A 88 27.80 4.79 20.13
C GLY A 88 27.18 4.18 21.37
N ILE A 89 27.94 3.35 22.13
CA ILE A 89 27.47 2.64 23.31
C ILE A 89 27.33 3.59 24.49
N LYS A 90 26.16 3.62 25.12
CA LYS A 90 25.88 4.50 26.25
C LYS A 90 26.76 4.13 27.47
N GLY A 91 27.65 5.03 27.85
CA GLY A 91 28.57 4.83 28.98
C GLY A 91 29.95 4.30 28.58
N LEU A 92 30.23 4.06 27.30
CA LEU A 92 31.53 3.77 26.73
C LEU A 92 32.20 5.10 26.32
N GLY A 93 32.52 5.94 27.28
CA GLY A 93 33.24 7.18 27.04
C GLY A 93 34.76 6.98 27.13
N GLU A 94 35.51 8.10 26.91
CA GLU A 94 36.96 8.13 26.84
C GLU A 94 37.66 7.35 27.96
N LYS A 95 37.25 7.56 29.22
CA LYS A 95 37.79 6.83 30.39
C LYS A 95 37.54 5.30 30.36
N SER A 96 36.46 4.84 29.76
CA SER A 96 36.17 3.42 29.64
C SER A 96 36.97 2.80 28.50
N VAL A 97 37.13 3.52 27.39
CA VAL A 97 37.98 3.12 26.26
C VAL A 97 39.43 3.05 26.69
N GLU A 98 39.92 4.02 27.50
CA GLU A 98 41.27 4.03 28.06
C GLU A 98 41.53 2.79 28.90
N LYS A 99 40.62 2.37 29.79
CA LYS A 99 40.71 1.14 30.55
C LYS A 99 40.84 -0.10 29.69
N ILE A 100 40.08 -0.16 28.56
CA ILE A 100 40.18 -1.27 27.63
C ILE A 100 41.54 -1.30 26.95
N CYS A 101 42.01 -0.13 26.49
CA CYS A 101 43.33 0.01 25.88
C CYS A 101 44.47 -0.33 26.82
N ASP A 102 44.39 0.08 28.09
CA ASP A 102 45.38 -0.22 29.11
C ASP A 102 45.41 -1.71 29.49
N TYR A 103 44.22 -2.35 29.53
CA TYR A 103 44.13 -3.75 29.87
C TYR A 103 44.71 -4.67 28.80
N PHE A 104 44.38 -4.41 27.54
CA PHE A 104 44.83 -5.25 26.43
C PHE A 104 46.17 -4.85 25.84
N GLY A 105 46.56 -3.56 25.94
CA GLY A 105 47.70 -3.03 25.18
C GLY A 105 47.57 -3.37 23.68
N LEU A 106 48.69 -3.70 23.03
CA LEU A 106 48.71 -4.07 21.61
C LEU A 106 47.81 -5.29 21.26
N ARG A 107 47.55 -6.14 22.24
CA ARG A 107 46.67 -7.32 22.10
C ARG A 107 45.21 -6.91 21.77
N LEU A 108 44.82 -5.67 22.04
CA LEU A 108 43.51 -5.15 21.66
C LEU A 108 43.27 -5.28 20.14
N LEU A 109 44.33 -5.01 19.34
CA LEU A 109 44.24 -5.14 17.90
C LEU A 109 43.92 -6.56 17.45
N ASP A 110 44.51 -7.55 18.11
CA ASP A 110 44.23 -8.95 17.81
C ASP A 110 42.82 -9.35 18.26
N VAL A 111 42.35 -8.88 19.43
CA VAL A 111 40.98 -9.10 19.91
C VAL A 111 39.94 -8.54 18.96
N LEU A 112 40.16 -7.33 18.43
CA LEU A 112 39.24 -6.69 17.48
C LEU A 112 39.33 -7.29 16.07
N ARG A 113 40.52 -7.73 15.63
CA ARG A 113 40.73 -8.32 14.31
C ARG A 113 40.25 -9.78 14.24
N GLU A 114 40.52 -10.56 15.26
CA GLU A 114 40.20 -11.99 15.32
C GLU A 114 38.80 -12.27 15.87
N GLU A 115 37.99 -11.19 16.04
CA GLU A 115 36.61 -11.28 16.51
C GLU A 115 36.44 -12.10 17.77
N ARG A 116 37.26 -11.78 18.78
CA ARG A 116 37.18 -12.40 20.12
C ARG A 116 36.51 -11.50 21.16
N PRO A 117 35.22 -11.11 20.95
CA PRO A 117 34.52 -10.15 21.80
C PRO A 117 34.32 -10.68 23.24
N GLU A 118 34.38 -11.99 23.46
CA GLU A 118 34.27 -12.60 24.78
C GLU A 118 35.37 -12.13 25.74
N GLU A 119 36.57 -11.82 25.25
CA GLU A 119 37.67 -11.32 26.06
C GLU A 119 37.37 -9.93 26.66
N ILE A 120 36.48 -9.16 26.05
CA ILE A 120 36.03 -7.86 26.57
C ILE A 120 35.34 -7.97 27.92
N LYS A 121 34.72 -9.13 28.23
CA LYS A 121 34.05 -9.39 29.50
C LYS A 121 35.01 -9.41 30.68
N ASP A 122 36.27 -9.67 30.41
CA ASP A 122 37.33 -9.79 31.44
C ASP A 122 37.93 -8.45 31.85
N VAL A 123 37.67 -7.35 31.11
CA VAL A 123 38.24 -6.03 31.39
C VAL A 123 37.80 -5.52 32.79
N PRO A 124 38.72 -5.27 33.72
CA PRO A 124 38.37 -4.82 35.05
C PRO A 124 37.89 -3.36 35.07
N GLY A 125 36.98 -3.06 35.98
CA GLY A 125 36.51 -1.68 36.22
C GLY A 125 35.57 -1.08 35.18
N LEU A 126 35.10 -1.88 34.21
CA LEU A 126 33.96 -1.54 33.35
C LEU A 126 32.64 -1.93 34.03
N ARG A 127 31.60 -1.14 33.84
CA ARG A 127 30.24 -1.48 34.31
C ARG A 127 29.71 -2.71 33.54
N LYS A 128 29.00 -3.60 34.24
CA LYS A 128 28.46 -4.84 33.66
C LYS A 128 27.65 -4.59 32.40
N GLY A 129 26.72 -3.61 32.42
CA GLY A 129 25.90 -3.26 31.26
C GLY A 129 26.71 -2.76 30.04
N VAL A 130 27.82 -2.00 30.28
CA VAL A 130 28.70 -1.55 29.18
C VAL A 130 29.47 -2.74 28.58
N LYS A 131 29.91 -3.69 29.40
CA LYS A 131 30.58 -4.92 28.93
C LYS A 131 29.66 -5.77 28.06
N GLU A 132 28.40 -5.96 28.49
CA GLU A 132 27.42 -6.75 27.78
C GLU A 132 27.02 -6.10 26.47
N GLU A 133 26.80 -4.77 26.47
CA GLU A 133 26.45 -4.00 25.28
C GLU A 133 27.63 -3.99 24.28
N LEU A 134 28.85 -3.78 24.74
CA LEU A 134 30.04 -3.82 23.89
C LEU A 134 30.28 -5.21 23.29
N TYR A 135 30.15 -6.25 24.10
CA TYR A 135 30.22 -7.65 23.64
C TYR A 135 29.20 -7.93 22.52
N ASN A 136 27.94 -7.58 22.75
CA ASN A 136 26.86 -7.81 21.78
C ASN A 136 27.06 -7.00 20.48
N THR A 137 27.55 -5.76 20.60
CA THR A 137 27.82 -4.90 19.45
C THR A 137 28.95 -5.46 18.58
N LEU A 138 30.06 -5.87 19.19
CA LEU A 138 31.20 -6.44 18.47
C LEU A 138 30.87 -7.82 17.85
N LEU A 139 30.12 -8.64 18.57
CA LEU A 139 29.60 -9.92 18.04
C LEU A 139 28.70 -9.69 16.84
N GLY A 140 27.78 -8.70 16.93
CA GLY A 140 26.87 -8.36 15.85
C GLY A 140 27.58 -7.82 14.61
N GLU A 141 28.62 -6.99 14.77
CA GLU A 141 29.41 -6.49 13.64
C GLU A 141 30.18 -7.62 12.93
N GLY A 142 30.69 -8.61 13.67
CA GLY A 142 31.30 -9.81 13.10
C GLY A 142 30.32 -10.61 12.24
N ILE A 143 29.17 -10.93 12.81
CA ILE A 143 28.13 -11.70 12.10
C ILE A 143 27.63 -10.95 10.84
N LEU A 144 27.45 -9.63 10.91
CA LEU A 144 27.07 -8.83 9.73
C LEU A 144 28.16 -8.84 8.65
N SER A 145 29.44 -8.80 9.05
CA SER A 145 30.56 -8.95 8.11
C SER A 145 30.54 -10.30 7.43
N ASP A 146 30.33 -11.38 8.19
CA ASP A 146 30.25 -12.75 7.67
C ASP A 146 29.04 -12.90 6.72
N LEU A 147 27.90 -12.33 7.07
CA LEU A 147 26.71 -12.33 6.22
C LEU A 147 26.93 -11.58 4.91
N ASN A 148 27.56 -10.42 4.97
CA ASN A 148 27.92 -9.66 3.76
C ASN A 148 28.81 -10.51 2.84
N HIS A 149 29.86 -11.08 3.39
CA HIS A 149 30.77 -11.96 2.65
C HIS A 149 30.05 -13.21 2.10
N PHE A 150 29.17 -13.81 2.89
CA PHE A 150 28.36 -14.95 2.49
C PHE A 150 27.47 -14.60 1.29
N PHE A 151 26.70 -13.51 1.34
CA PHE A 151 25.86 -13.09 0.22
C PHE A 151 26.68 -12.74 -1.03
N GLU A 152 27.75 -11.97 -0.88
CA GLU A 152 28.61 -11.57 -1.99
C GLU A 152 29.30 -12.76 -2.67
N SER A 153 29.76 -13.73 -1.90
CA SER A 153 30.37 -14.96 -2.43
C SER A 153 29.38 -15.80 -3.24
N HIS A 154 28.08 -15.70 -2.95
CA HIS A 154 27.00 -16.36 -3.69
C HIS A 154 26.31 -15.43 -4.72
N GLN A 155 26.91 -14.29 -5.05
CA GLN A 155 26.42 -13.31 -6.03
C GLN A 155 25.07 -12.67 -5.66
N ILE A 156 24.77 -12.59 -4.38
CA ILE A 156 23.57 -11.93 -3.84
C ILE A 156 23.98 -10.59 -3.22
N SER A 157 23.10 -9.57 -3.33
CA SER A 157 23.35 -8.28 -2.70
C SER A 157 23.32 -8.38 -1.17
N SER A 158 24.30 -7.79 -0.50
CA SER A 158 24.38 -7.73 0.95
C SER A 158 23.35 -6.79 1.63
N LYS A 159 22.49 -6.14 0.85
CA LYS A 159 21.47 -5.20 1.39
C LYS A 159 20.52 -5.83 2.43
N TRP A 160 20.33 -7.14 2.39
CA TRP A 160 19.45 -7.87 3.31
C TRP A 160 20.14 -8.39 4.58
N SER A 161 21.49 -8.30 4.67
CA SER A 161 22.26 -8.82 5.80
C SER A 161 21.75 -8.33 7.15
N ARG A 162 21.42 -7.04 7.25
CA ARG A 162 20.88 -6.45 8.48
C ARG A 162 19.50 -7.01 8.83
N THR A 163 18.61 -7.16 7.86
CA THR A 163 17.28 -7.76 8.06
C THR A 163 17.42 -9.18 8.58
N VAL A 164 18.28 -9.97 7.93
CA VAL A 164 18.56 -11.36 8.32
C VAL A 164 19.13 -11.44 9.73
N TYR A 165 20.12 -10.61 10.06
CA TYR A 165 20.69 -10.55 11.40
C TYR A 165 19.67 -10.14 12.45
N THR A 166 18.79 -9.22 12.15
CA THR A 166 17.74 -8.77 13.08
C THR A 166 16.80 -9.91 13.44
N TYR A 167 16.48 -10.79 12.46
CA TYR A 167 15.57 -11.92 12.67
C TYR A 167 16.24 -13.14 13.32
N TYR A 168 17.43 -13.52 12.85
CA TYR A 168 18.06 -14.81 13.21
C TYR A 168 19.30 -14.67 14.10
N GLY A 169 19.79 -13.44 14.32
CA GLY A 169 20.95 -13.17 15.17
C GLY A 169 22.18 -13.98 14.75
N ALA A 170 22.80 -14.66 15.72
CA ALA A 170 24.00 -15.46 15.48
C ALA A 170 23.77 -16.67 14.57
N SER A 171 22.55 -17.18 14.44
CA SER A 171 22.21 -18.36 13.63
C SER A 171 21.89 -18.00 12.18
N SER A 172 22.10 -16.75 11.76
CA SER A 172 21.70 -16.22 10.46
C SER A 172 22.20 -17.06 9.29
N ILE A 173 23.49 -17.39 9.26
CA ILE A 173 24.10 -18.14 8.15
C ILE A 173 23.60 -19.58 8.16
N ASP A 174 23.54 -20.23 9.31
CA ASP A 174 23.10 -21.62 9.44
C ASP A 174 21.65 -21.79 8.96
N VAL A 175 20.76 -20.88 9.37
CA VAL A 175 19.33 -20.89 8.97
C VAL A 175 19.16 -20.70 7.46
N ILE A 176 19.99 -19.83 6.83
CA ILE A 176 19.91 -19.60 5.39
C ILE A 176 20.57 -20.73 4.61
N GLN A 177 21.63 -21.32 5.11
CA GLN A 177 22.26 -22.49 4.49
C GLN A 177 21.35 -23.72 4.57
N ASP A 178 20.62 -23.89 5.68
CA ASP A 178 19.65 -24.97 5.81
C ASP A 178 18.46 -24.76 4.86
N ASN A 179 17.86 -23.57 4.84
CA ASN A 179 16.79 -23.23 3.89
C ASN A 179 16.89 -21.79 3.40
N PRO A 180 17.43 -21.55 2.21
CA PRO A 180 17.60 -20.21 1.61
C PRO A 180 16.28 -19.47 1.39
N TYR A 181 15.17 -20.20 1.23
CA TYR A 181 13.84 -19.61 1.00
C TYR A 181 13.24 -18.95 2.25
N ASN A 182 13.83 -19.16 3.43
CA ASN A 182 13.50 -18.39 4.64
C ASN A 182 13.68 -16.87 4.44
N LEU A 183 14.53 -16.47 3.49
CA LEU A 183 14.69 -15.07 3.09
C LEU A 183 13.41 -14.44 2.55
N LEU A 184 12.58 -15.18 1.84
CA LEU A 184 11.32 -14.69 1.27
C LEU A 184 10.31 -14.26 2.35
N ARG A 185 10.41 -14.86 3.55
CA ARG A 185 9.52 -14.55 4.68
C ARG A 185 9.91 -13.26 5.40
N ILE A 186 11.21 -12.93 5.44
CA ILE A 186 11.74 -11.81 6.23
C ILE A 186 12.12 -10.60 5.37
N ALA A 187 12.24 -10.76 4.06
CA ALA A 187 12.62 -9.73 3.10
C ALA A 187 11.53 -9.56 2.02
N PRO A 188 10.44 -8.79 2.29
CA PRO A 188 9.30 -8.67 1.39
C PRO A 188 9.64 -8.08 0.01
N ASP A 189 10.79 -7.40 -0.11
CA ASP A 189 11.28 -6.84 -1.37
C ASP A 189 12.19 -7.80 -2.15
N MET A 190 12.42 -9.01 -1.64
CA MET A 190 13.20 -10.04 -2.31
C MET A 190 12.33 -10.77 -3.33
N LEU A 191 12.83 -10.89 -4.56
CA LEU A 191 12.19 -11.68 -5.60
C LEU A 191 12.53 -13.16 -5.41
N PHE A 192 11.61 -14.05 -5.79
CA PHE A 192 11.82 -15.50 -5.75
C PHE A 192 13.13 -15.91 -6.42
N ASN A 193 13.37 -15.43 -7.63
CA ASN A 193 14.59 -15.75 -8.38
C ASN A 193 15.89 -15.41 -7.63
N THR A 194 15.88 -14.45 -6.72
CA THR A 194 17.06 -14.10 -5.93
C THR A 194 17.34 -15.17 -4.87
N ALA A 195 16.31 -15.60 -4.14
CA ALA A 195 16.43 -16.69 -3.17
C ALA A 195 16.74 -18.03 -3.87
N ASP A 196 16.14 -18.29 -5.02
CA ASP A 196 16.35 -19.48 -5.82
C ASP A 196 17.80 -19.54 -6.37
N THR A 197 18.34 -18.42 -6.82
CA THR A 197 19.77 -18.33 -7.22
C THR A 197 20.70 -18.68 -6.05
N LEU A 198 20.39 -18.19 -4.85
CA LEU A 198 21.16 -18.54 -3.65
C LEU A 198 21.07 -20.05 -3.36
N ALA A 199 19.88 -20.62 -3.41
CA ALA A 199 19.64 -22.04 -3.18
C ALA A 199 20.45 -22.92 -4.16
N MET A 200 20.42 -22.59 -5.43
CA MET A 200 21.21 -23.29 -6.45
C MET A 200 22.72 -23.13 -6.24
N ASN A 201 23.19 -21.95 -5.86
CA ASN A 201 24.60 -21.70 -5.56
C ASN A 201 25.07 -22.44 -4.28
N LEU A 202 24.18 -22.73 -3.36
CA LEU A 202 24.42 -23.56 -2.18
C LEU A 202 24.36 -25.05 -2.47
N GLY A 203 23.97 -25.44 -3.70
CA GLY A 203 23.97 -26.82 -4.18
C GLY A 203 22.68 -27.58 -3.89
N LEU A 204 21.55 -26.90 -3.70
CA LEU A 204 20.24 -27.56 -3.68
C LEU A 204 19.91 -28.14 -5.05
N ASP A 205 19.31 -29.32 -5.05
CA ASP A 205 18.82 -29.97 -6.28
C ASP A 205 17.60 -29.23 -6.82
N ALA A 206 17.41 -29.32 -8.14
CA ALA A 206 16.32 -28.62 -8.82
C ALA A 206 14.92 -29.07 -8.34
N ASP A 207 14.81 -30.29 -7.87
CA ASP A 207 13.61 -30.97 -7.33
C ASP A 207 13.60 -31.10 -5.80
N ASP A 208 14.46 -30.34 -5.11
CA ASP A 208 14.48 -30.31 -3.63
C ASP A 208 13.11 -29.88 -3.07
N GLU A 209 12.62 -30.61 -2.06
CA GLU A 209 11.29 -30.35 -1.45
C GLU A 209 11.13 -28.92 -0.95
N ARG A 210 12.20 -28.32 -0.40
CA ARG A 210 12.19 -26.91 0.07
C ARG A 210 11.99 -25.93 -1.07
N ARG A 211 12.54 -26.25 -2.26
CA ARG A 211 12.35 -25.47 -3.47
C ARG A 211 10.93 -25.56 -4.01
N LEU A 212 10.37 -26.77 -4.05
CA LEU A 212 8.99 -27.02 -4.47
C LEU A 212 8.01 -26.30 -3.55
N GLU A 213 8.16 -26.47 -2.24
CA GLU A 213 7.34 -25.78 -1.23
C GLU A 213 7.43 -24.26 -1.35
N ALA A 214 8.64 -23.72 -1.48
CA ALA A 214 8.83 -22.30 -1.63
C ALA A 214 8.20 -21.74 -2.91
N GLY A 215 8.26 -22.49 -4.02
CA GLY A 215 7.65 -22.13 -5.29
C GLY A 215 6.13 -22.09 -5.21
N VAL A 216 5.52 -23.13 -4.66
CA VAL A 216 4.06 -23.19 -4.44
C VAL A 216 3.61 -22.05 -3.51
N ASN A 217 4.29 -21.88 -2.37
CA ASN A 217 3.96 -20.83 -1.42
C ASN A 217 4.16 -19.41 -2.00
N TRP A 218 5.15 -19.23 -2.88
CA TRP A 218 5.35 -17.97 -3.59
C TRP A 218 4.18 -17.63 -4.52
N ILE A 219 3.68 -18.59 -5.27
CA ILE A 219 2.51 -18.40 -6.14
C ILE A 219 1.27 -18.09 -5.30
N LEU A 220 0.99 -18.88 -4.27
CA LEU A 220 -0.16 -18.68 -3.39
C LEU A 220 -0.06 -17.36 -2.60
N GLY A 221 1.11 -17.01 -2.07
CA GLY A 221 1.32 -15.76 -1.33
C GLY A 221 1.17 -14.49 -2.18
N ASN A 222 1.23 -14.59 -3.50
CA ASN A 222 1.00 -13.49 -4.42
C ASN A 222 -0.45 -13.38 -4.92
N LEU A 223 -1.36 -14.27 -4.52
CA LEU A 223 -2.77 -14.28 -4.94
C LEU A 223 -3.50 -13.01 -4.53
N ASP A 224 -3.24 -12.51 -3.32
CA ASP A 224 -3.84 -11.28 -2.81
C ASP A 224 -3.60 -10.10 -3.75
N ASN A 225 -2.38 -9.94 -4.24
CA ASN A 225 -2.02 -8.89 -5.19
C ASN A 225 -2.72 -9.04 -6.56
N GLN A 226 -3.15 -10.24 -6.91
CA GLN A 226 -3.88 -10.57 -8.14
C GLN A 226 -5.40 -10.56 -7.93
N GLY A 227 -5.85 -10.41 -6.69
CA GLY A 227 -7.26 -10.40 -6.33
C GLY A 227 -7.90 -11.78 -6.16
N HIS A 228 -7.12 -12.88 -6.24
CA HIS A 228 -7.60 -14.24 -6.07
C HIS A 228 -7.60 -14.65 -4.60
N THR A 229 -8.59 -15.46 -4.18
CA THR A 229 -8.57 -16.15 -2.88
C THR A 229 -7.97 -17.55 -3.00
N CYS A 230 -8.12 -18.18 -4.18
CA CYS A 230 -7.68 -19.53 -4.47
C CYS A 230 -7.22 -19.66 -5.91
N LEU A 231 -6.68 -20.82 -6.27
CA LEU A 231 -6.45 -21.21 -7.67
C LEU A 231 -6.97 -22.63 -7.93
N PRO A 232 -7.48 -22.90 -9.15
CA PRO A 232 -7.59 -24.28 -9.63
C PRO A 232 -6.23 -24.99 -9.54
N VAL A 233 -6.21 -26.25 -9.11
CA VAL A 233 -4.94 -26.98 -8.90
C VAL A 233 -4.10 -27.05 -10.17
N ASP A 234 -4.73 -27.23 -11.32
CA ASP A 234 -4.02 -27.28 -12.62
C ASP A 234 -3.34 -25.93 -12.94
N GLU A 235 -3.99 -24.81 -12.60
CA GLU A 235 -3.43 -23.46 -12.75
C GLU A 235 -2.24 -23.26 -11.79
N LEU A 236 -2.36 -23.74 -10.55
CA LEU A 236 -1.28 -23.68 -9.56
C LEU A 236 -0.07 -24.49 -10.03
N ILE A 237 -0.29 -25.71 -10.53
CA ILE A 237 0.76 -26.56 -11.09
C ILE A 237 1.42 -25.86 -12.29
N GLY A 238 0.64 -25.31 -13.22
CA GLY A 238 1.14 -24.61 -14.40
C GLY A 238 2.00 -23.40 -14.05
N ARG A 239 1.55 -22.53 -13.14
CA ARG A 239 2.30 -21.36 -12.68
C ARG A 239 3.58 -21.75 -11.92
N THR A 240 3.52 -22.82 -11.13
CA THR A 240 4.68 -23.33 -10.40
C THR A 240 5.69 -23.95 -11.37
N TYR A 241 5.24 -24.67 -12.40
CA TYR A 241 6.07 -25.18 -13.50
C TYR A 241 6.79 -24.03 -14.23
N ASP A 242 6.07 -22.96 -14.57
CA ASP A 242 6.67 -21.78 -15.24
C ASP A 242 7.72 -21.10 -14.36
N LEU A 243 7.54 -21.11 -13.05
CA LEU A 243 8.48 -20.52 -12.09
C LEU A 243 9.73 -21.39 -11.89
N LEU A 244 9.55 -22.70 -11.68
CA LEU A 244 10.59 -23.62 -11.24
C LEU A 244 11.22 -24.42 -12.38
N GLN A 245 10.53 -24.60 -13.50
CA GLN A 245 10.91 -25.47 -14.64
C GLN A 245 11.22 -26.91 -14.19
N VAL A 246 10.37 -27.46 -13.31
CA VAL A 246 10.44 -28.84 -12.76
C VAL A 246 9.25 -29.63 -13.27
N ASP A 247 9.36 -30.96 -13.32
CA ASP A 247 8.28 -31.85 -13.76
C ASP A 247 6.95 -31.59 -13.05
N ALA A 248 5.88 -31.48 -13.82
CA ALA A 248 4.54 -31.17 -13.31
C ALA A 248 4.00 -32.25 -12.35
N ASP A 249 4.35 -33.52 -12.57
CA ASP A 249 3.94 -34.62 -11.69
C ASP A 249 4.61 -34.50 -10.30
N LEU A 250 5.86 -34.05 -10.24
CA LEU A 250 6.53 -33.79 -8.98
C LEU A 250 5.87 -32.63 -8.21
N ILE A 251 5.50 -31.57 -8.92
CA ILE A 251 4.77 -30.43 -8.32
C ILE A 251 3.42 -30.89 -7.79
N ALA A 252 2.66 -31.68 -8.58
CA ALA A 252 1.35 -32.20 -8.17
C ALA A 252 1.46 -33.06 -6.91
N ASN A 253 2.39 -34.02 -6.88
CA ASN A 253 2.62 -34.86 -5.70
C ASN A 253 3.02 -34.04 -4.46
N HIS A 254 3.77 -32.96 -4.65
CA HIS A 254 4.17 -32.10 -3.55
C HIS A 254 2.99 -31.29 -3.02
N ILE A 255 2.11 -30.76 -3.90
CA ILE A 255 0.86 -30.10 -3.52
C ILE A 255 -0.02 -31.05 -2.70
N ASP A 256 -0.19 -32.30 -3.13
CA ASP A 256 -0.95 -33.32 -2.41
C ASP A 256 -0.35 -33.59 -1.00
N SER A 257 0.99 -33.58 -0.90
CA SER A 257 1.67 -33.69 0.38
C SER A 257 1.37 -32.50 1.30
N LEU A 258 1.44 -31.27 0.78
CA LEU A 258 1.14 -30.06 1.55
C LEU A 258 -0.31 -29.97 2.02
N LEU A 259 -1.25 -30.41 1.17
CA LEU A 259 -2.67 -30.56 1.52
C LEU A 259 -2.88 -31.60 2.64
N SER A 260 -2.20 -32.74 2.55
CA SER A 260 -2.30 -33.80 3.58
C SER A 260 -1.75 -33.37 4.94
N GLN A 261 -0.82 -32.44 4.95
CA GLN A 261 -0.21 -31.86 6.17
C GLN A 261 -0.98 -30.63 6.70
N ALA A 262 -2.08 -30.25 6.06
CA ALA A 262 -2.87 -29.04 6.36
C ALA A 262 -2.02 -27.71 6.34
N ILE A 263 -0.98 -27.67 5.52
CA ILE A 263 -0.18 -26.45 5.27
C ILE A 263 -0.95 -25.51 4.36
N MET A 264 -1.81 -26.06 3.48
CA MET A 264 -2.77 -25.36 2.65
C MET A 264 -4.11 -26.07 2.66
N TYR A 265 -5.15 -25.41 2.18
CA TYR A 265 -6.52 -25.92 2.16
C TYR A 265 -7.02 -26.09 0.74
N SER A 266 -8.04 -26.94 0.58
CA SER A 266 -8.67 -27.12 -0.73
C SER A 266 -10.17 -27.31 -0.61
N THR A 267 -10.86 -27.01 -1.71
CA THR A 267 -12.30 -27.20 -1.86
C THR A 267 -12.60 -27.68 -3.27
N TYR A 268 -13.50 -28.66 -3.40
CA TYR A 268 -14.02 -29.06 -4.70
C TYR A 268 -15.25 -28.23 -5.08
N TYR A 269 -15.24 -27.71 -6.30
CA TYR A 269 -16.39 -27.08 -6.90
C TYR A 269 -16.43 -27.37 -8.40
N ASP A 270 -17.55 -27.85 -8.93
CA ASP A 270 -17.77 -28.20 -10.33
C ASP A 270 -16.68 -29.14 -10.89
N ASP A 271 -16.36 -30.20 -10.13
CA ASP A 271 -15.31 -31.20 -10.39
C ASP A 271 -13.86 -30.63 -10.44
N ILE A 272 -13.67 -29.38 -10.05
CA ILE A 272 -12.35 -28.73 -10.00
C ILE A 272 -11.90 -28.61 -8.54
N LEU A 273 -10.65 -28.99 -8.27
CA LEU A 273 -10.01 -28.77 -6.97
C LEU A 273 -9.40 -27.37 -6.93
N TYR A 274 -9.87 -26.53 -6.02
CA TYR A 274 -9.32 -25.20 -5.73
C TYR A 274 -8.42 -25.25 -4.50
N VAL A 275 -7.24 -24.67 -4.61
CA VAL A 275 -6.24 -24.66 -3.52
C VAL A 275 -6.09 -23.23 -2.98
N TYR A 276 -6.03 -23.11 -1.66
CA TYR A 276 -6.01 -21.86 -0.91
C TYR A 276 -4.80 -21.77 0.00
N PRO A 277 -4.22 -20.56 0.18
CA PRO A 277 -3.44 -20.27 1.38
C PRO A 277 -4.37 -20.25 2.60
N PRO A 278 -3.87 -20.63 3.79
CA PRO A 278 -4.72 -20.80 5.00
C PRO A 278 -5.55 -19.56 5.34
N GLU A 279 -4.95 -18.39 5.32
CA GLU A 279 -5.60 -17.13 5.68
C GLU A 279 -6.74 -16.75 4.73
N MET A 280 -6.62 -17.11 3.44
CA MET A 280 -7.68 -16.85 2.46
C MET A 280 -8.82 -17.82 2.61
N TYR A 281 -8.52 -19.09 2.88
CA TYR A 281 -9.54 -20.12 3.15
C TYR A 281 -10.40 -19.74 4.35
N VAL A 282 -9.76 -19.45 5.48
CA VAL A 282 -10.44 -19.01 6.70
C VAL A 282 -11.28 -17.76 6.43
N SER A 283 -10.70 -16.75 5.80
CA SER A 283 -11.41 -15.50 5.54
C SER A 283 -12.65 -15.68 4.64
N GLU A 284 -12.57 -16.57 3.67
CA GLU A 284 -13.69 -16.84 2.76
C GLU A 284 -14.77 -17.70 3.45
N VAL A 285 -14.37 -18.78 4.11
CA VAL A 285 -15.30 -19.71 4.77
C VAL A 285 -16.01 -19.03 5.95
N GLU A 286 -15.25 -18.43 6.85
CA GLU A 286 -15.82 -17.78 8.03
C GLU A 286 -16.57 -16.50 7.67
N GLY A 287 -16.10 -15.75 6.66
CA GLY A 287 -16.85 -14.60 6.13
C GLY A 287 -18.22 -14.97 5.62
N VAL A 288 -18.35 -16.12 4.94
CA VAL A 288 -19.66 -16.69 4.52
C VAL A 288 -20.46 -17.15 5.74
N HIS A 289 -19.83 -17.82 6.70
CA HIS A 289 -20.49 -18.30 7.90
C HIS A 289 -21.15 -17.16 8.67
N TYR A 290 -20.38 -16.13 9.02
CA TYR A 290 -20.93 -14.91 9.66
C TYR A 290 -22.01 -14.25 8.81
N THR A 291 -21.87 -14.20 7.48
CA THR A 291 -22.92 -13.63 6.63
C THR A 291 -24.23 -14.40 6.76
N ARG A 292 -24.17 -15.74 6.72
CA ARG A 292 -25.37 -16.58 6.87
C ARG A 292 -26.07 -16.41 8.21
N ASP A 293 -25.31 -16.22 9.29
CA ASP A 293 -25.84 -16.01 10.63
C ASP A 293 -26.68 -14.72 10.74
N PHE A 294 -26.38 -13.73 9.88
CA PHE A 294 -27.14 -12.48 9.80
C PHE A 294 -28.30 -12.53 8.79
N LEU A 295 -28.48 -13.61 8.00
CA LEU A 295 -29.60 -13.73 7.04
C LEU A 295 -30.88 -14.16 7.74
N ILE A 296 -31.33 -13.38 8.68
CA ILE A 296 -32.56 -13.55 9.43
C ILE A 296 -33.33 -12.23 9.48
N GLU A 297 -34.64 -12.30 9.68
CA GLU A 297 -35.43 -11.09 9.90
C GLU A 297 -34.99 -10.38 11.17
N ALA A 298 -34.96 -9.05 11.12
CA ALA A 298 -34.67 -8.23 12.27
C ALA A 298 -35.84 -8.22 13.26
N ASP A 299 -35.53 -8.01 14.53
CA ASP A 299 -36.56 -7.71 15.53
C ASP A 299 -37.28 -6.40 15.16
N PRO A 300 -38.63 -6.35 15.28
CA PRO A 300 -39.39 -5.15 14.92
C PRO A 300 -38.94 -3.93 15.71
N ILE A 301 -38.54 -2.88 15.00
CA ILE A 301 -38.25 -1.59 15.63
C ILE A 301 -39.51 -0.83 15.93
N SER A 302 -39.52 -0.03 17.00
CA SER A 302 -40.68 0.79 17.42
C SER A 302 -40.79 2.07 16.59
N LEU A 303 -41.00 1.91 15.28
CA LEU A 303 -41.07 3.00 14.29
C LEU A 303 -42.19 2.73 13.27
N ASP A 304 -43.05 3.71 13.04
CA ASP A 304 -43.93 3.72 11.88
C ASP A 304 -43.14 4.19 10.68
N ILE A 305 -42.67 3.25 9.86
CA ILE A 305 -41.73 3.51 8.75
C ILE A 305 -42.33 4.44 7.67
N PRO A 306 -43.57 4.24 7.19
CA PRO A 306 -44.21 5.14 6.26
C PRO A 306 -44.30 6.59 6.78
N ASP A 307 -44.83 6.80 8.02
CA ASP A 307 -44.90 8.10 8.63
C ASP A 307 -43.52 8.75 8.85
N PHE A 308 -42.53 7.95 9.25
CA PHE A 308 -41.14 8.41 9.33
C PHE A 308 -40.60 8.92 7.99
N ILE A 309 -40.79 8.18 6.91
CA ILE A 309 -40.34 8.57 5.57
C ILE A 309 -40.98 9.89 5.15
N GLU A 310 -42.31 10.04 5.31
CA GLU A 310 -43.03 11.27 4.98
C GLU A 310 -42.50 12.48 5.78
N ARG A 311 -42.27 12.32 7.09
CA ARG A 311 -41.70 13.38 7.92
C ARG A 311 -40.27 13.72 7.53
N PHE A 312 -39.43 12.71 7.26
CA PHE A 312 -38.06 12.93 6.83
C PHE A 312 -37.98 13.67 5.50
N GLU A 313 -38.85 13.32 4.53
CA GLU A 313 -39.00 14.04 3.25
C GLU A 313 -39.37 15.52 3.47
N ALA A 314 -40.33 15.76 4.34
CA ALA A 314 -40.79 17.13 4.66
C ALA A 314 -39.68 17.96 5.35
N ASP A 315 -39.02 17.40 6.36
CA ASP A 315 -38.00 18.10 7.14
C ASP A 315 -36.72 18.42 6.33
N ASN A 316 -36.38 17.56 5.38
CA ASN A 316 -35.20 17.75 4.53
C ASN A 316 -35.50 18.36 3.15
N HIS A 317 -36.77 18.70 2.85
CA HIS A 317 -37.22 19.26 1.57
C HIS A 317 -36.81 18.38 0.36
N ILE A 318 -36.94 17.07 0.49
CA ILE A 318 -36.65 16.06 -0.53
C ILE A 318 -37.85 15.17 -0.79
N THR A 319 -37.80 14.39 -1.85
CA THR A 319 -38.74 13.31 -2.13
C THR A 319 -37.95 12.08 -2.53
N PHE A 320 -38.12 10.99 -1.79
CA PHE A 320 -37.51 9.70 -2.14
C PHE A 320 -38.23 9.05 -3.30
N GLY A 321 -37.47 8.48 -4.20
CA GLY A 321 -38.03 7.61 -5.22
C GLY A 321 -38.42 6.22 -4.69
N PRO A 322 -39.15 5.44 -5.51
CA PRO A 322 -39.60 4.11 -5.09
C PRO A 322 -38.48 3.20 -4.57
N GLU A 323 -37.37 3.11 -5.33
CA GLU A 323 -36.22 2.26 -4.98
C GLU A 323 -35.53 2.74 -3.69
N GLN A 324 -35.52 4.07 -3.43
CA GLN A 324 -34.95 4.62 -2.21
C GLN A 324 -35.80 4.30 -0.97
N LYS A 325 -37.15 4.35 -1.13
CA LYS A 325 -38.08 3.95 -0.05
C LYS A 325 -37.94 2.46 0.24
N GLU A 326 -37.89 1.64 -0.80
CA GLU A 326 -37.67 0.20 -0.69
C GLU A 326 -36.35 -0.10 0.05
N ALA A 327 -35.25 0.61 -0.29
CA ALA A 327 -33.97 0.43 0.42
C ALA A 327 -34.04 0.79 1.91
N ILE A 328 -34.78 1.85 2.26
CA ILE A 328 -34.99 2.25 3.65
C ILE A 328 -35.83 1.19 4.38
N GLU A 329 -36.94 0.76 3.80
CA GLU A 329 -37.83 -0.25 4.38
C GLU A 329 -37.10 -1.58 4.58
N LEU A 330 -36.40 -2.07 3.53
CA LEU A 330 -35.63 -3.30 3.58
C LEU A 330 -34.60 -3.30 4.73
N SER A 331 -33.86 -2.20 4.89
CA SER A 331 -32.83 -2.08 5.93
C SER A 331 -33.41 -2.06 7.35
N PHE A 332 -34.67 -1.79 7.54
CA PHE A 332 -35.33 -1.89 8.83
C PHE A 332 -35.92 -3.29 9.10
N PHE A 333 -36.28 -4.04 8.06
CA PHE A 333 -36.87 -5.37 8.19
C PHE A 333 -35.80 -6.47 8.25
N GLU A 334 -34.68 -6.29 7.57
CA GLU A 334 -33.61 -7.28 7.48
C GLU A 334 -32.43 -6.96 8.39
N LYS A 335 -31.87 -7.94 9.05
CA LYS A 335 -30.65 -7.77 9.84
C LYS A 335 -29.43 -7.48 8.98
N PHE A 336 -29.40 -8.06 7.79
CA PHE A 336 -28.32 -7.86 6.80
C PHE A 336 -28.93 -7.41 5.48
N SER A 337 -28.57 -6.25 5.00
CA SER A 337 -29.07 -5.71 3.75
C SER A 337 -28.00 -5.02 2.92
N LEU A 338 -28.18 -5.03 1.59
CA LEU A 338 -27.30 -4.37 0.66
C LEU A 338 -28.01 -3.24 -0.08
N ILE A 339 -27.32 -2.12 -0.25
CA ILE A 339 -27.79 -1.01 -1.08
C ILE A 339 -26.71 -0.75 -2.13
N THR A 340 -27.01 -1.01 -3.40
CA THR A 340 -26.06 -0.74 -4.49
C THR A 340 -26.64 0.25 -5.48
N GLY A 341 -25.76 1.09 -6.04
CA GLY A 341 -26.15 2.04 -7.06
C GLY A 341 -25.01 2.97 -7.48
N GLY A 342 -25.13 3.52 -8.65
CA GLY A 342 -24.15 4.45 -9.22
C GLY A 342 -24.11 5.80 -8.51
N PRO A 343 -23.30 6.72 -9.02
CA PRO A 343 -23.21 8.08 -8.49
C PRO A 343 -24.52 8.86 -8.71
N GLY A 344 -24.90 9.67 -7.72
CA GLY A 344 -26.09 10.50 -7.79
C GLY A 344 -27.42 9.80 -7.55
N THR A 345 -27.43 8.52 -7.18
CA THR A 345 -28.63 7.76 -6.83
C THR A 345 -29.16 8.04 -5.41
N GLY A 346 -28.44 8.86 -4.62
CA GLY A 346 -28.89 9.27 -3.29
C GLY A 346 -28.50 8.34 -2.15
N LYS A 347 -27.51 7.45 -2.32
CA LYS A 347 -27.02 6.54 -1.27
C LYS A 347 -26.78 7.23 0.09
N THR A 348 -26.06 8.34 0.08
CA THR A 348 -25.75 9.09 1.30
C THR A 348 -26.99 9.68 1.98
N THR A 349 -28.00 10.08 1.19
CA THR A 349 -29.29 10.57 1.71
C THR A 349 -30.06 9.44 2.39
N ILE A 350 -30.02 8.24 1.81
CA ILE A 350 -30.59 7.02 2.41
C ILE A 350 -29.88 6.72 3.73
N ILE A 351 -28.53 6.74 3.77
CA ILE A 351 -27.76 6.52 5.00
C ILE A 351 -28.20 7.51 6.09
N LYS A 352 -28.35 8.82 5.77
CA LYS A 352 -28.81 9.83 6.72
C LYS A 352 -30.21 9.51 7.25
N ALA A 353 -31.12 9.03 6.40
CA ALA A 353 -32.44 8.59 6.81
C ALA A 353 -32.39 7.37 7.72
N LEU A 354 -31.60 6.34 7.36
CA LEU A 354 -31.43 5.14 8.16
C LEU A 354 -30.95 5.44 9.58
N VAL A 355 -29.88 6.25 9.71
CA VAL A 355 -29.37 6.67 11.03
C VAL A 355 -30.46 7.32 11.87
N LYS A 356 -31.20 8.26 11.30
CA LYS A 356 -32.33 8.93 11.99
C LYS A 356 -33.43 7.96 12.38
N GLY A 357 -33.82 7.06 11.47
CA GLY A 357 -34.88 6.09 11.71
C GLY A 357 -34.50 5.09 12.80
N PHE A 358 -33.29 4.54 12.78
CA PHE A 358 -32.83 3.64 13.85
C PHE A 358 -32.78 4.33 15.21
N GLN A 359 -32.31 5.59 15.28
CA GLN A 359 -32.34 6.38 16.53
C GLN A 359 -33.77 6.55 17.06
N LEU A 360 -34.73 6.89 16.21
CA LEU A 360 -36.12 7.05 16.58
C LEU A 360 -36.76 5.68 16.95
N GLY A 361 -36.30 4.61 16.35
CA GLY A 361 -36.69 3.24 16.65
C GLY A 361 -36.10 2.67 17.96
N GLY A 362 -35.24 3.42 18.65
CA GLY A 362 -34.68 3.06 19.95
C GLY A 362 -33.26 2.42 19.88
N LEU A 363 -32.67 2.30 18.69
CA LEU A 363 -31.30 1.80 18.51
C LEU A 363 -30.32 2.97 18.48
N GLY A 364 -29.52 3.12 19.54
CA GLY A 364 -28.72 4.33 19.75
C GLY A 364 -27.22 4.18 19.44
N ARG A 365 -26.70 2.96 19.46
CA ARG A 365 -25.26 2.69 19.21
C ARG A 365 -25.04 2.39 17.72
N ILE A 366 -25.05 3.45 16.93
CA ILE A 366 -24.94 3.39 15.48
C ILE A 366 -23.52 3.78 15.07
N ILE A 367 -22.87 2.94 14.25
CA ILE A 367 -21.55 3.22 13.68
C ILE A 367 -21.67 3.36 12.16
N LEU A 368 -21.10 4.45 11.66
CA LEU A 368 -20.84 4.64 10.25
C LEU A 368 -19.35 4.36 9.97
N CYS A 369 -19.05 3.54 8.98
CA CYS A 369 -17.68 3.28 8.62
C CYS A 369 -17.46 3.14 7.10
N ALA A 370 -16.20 3.25 6.70
CA ALA A 370 -15.78 3.08 5.31
C ALA A 370 -14.35 2.49 5.26
N PRO A 371 -13.94 1.87 4.14
CA PRO A 371 -12.61 1.29 3.99
C PRO A 371 -11.47 2.32 4.06
N THR A 372 -11.71 3.57 3.66
CA THR A 372 -10.68 4.62 3.60
C THR A 372 -11.03 5.83 4.46
N GLY A 373 -10.00 6.53 5.00
CA GLY A 373 -10.18 7.72 5.81
C GLY A 373 -10.92 8.84 5.08
N ARG A 374 -10.69 8.96 3.76
CA ARG A 374 -11.37 9.98 2.95
C ARG A 374 -12.85 9.68 2.73
N ALA A 375 -13.19 8.41 2.51
CA ALA A 375 -14.59 7.99 2.40
C ALA A 375 -15.33 8.19 3.74
N ALA A 376 -14.72 7.77 4.86
CA ALA A 376 -15.30 7.99 6.20
C ALA A 376 -15.55 9.46 6.48
N LYS A 377 -14.60 10.33 6.17
CA LYS A 377 -14.74 11.76 6.36
C LYS A 377 -15.85 12.38 5.52
N ARG A 378 -15.90 12.01 4.24
CA ARG A 378 -16.98 12.42 3.32
C ARG A 378 -18.35 11.97 3.84
N LEU A 379 -18.41 10.74 4.37
CA LEU A 379 -19.63 10.20 4.96
C LEU A 379 -20.07 11.05 6.18
N THR A 380 -19.10 11.44 7.04
CA THR A 380 -19.37 12.37 8.16
C THR A 380 -19.93 13.71 7.68
N GLU A 381 -19.29 14.33 6.69
CA GLU A 381 -19.72 15.64 6.15
C GLU A 381 -21.13 15.60 5.55
N ALA A 382 -21.45 14.51 4.84
CA ALA A 382 -22.72 14.39 4.14
C ALA A 382 -23.89 13.95 5.03
N THR A 383 -23.61 13.15 6.05
CA THR A 383 -24.63 12.64 6.98
C THR A 383 -24.77 13.49 8.25
N GLU A 384 -23.76 14.29 8.60
CA GLU A 384 -23.62 15.01 9.87
C GLU A 384 -23.44 14.07 11.08
N PHE A 385 -23.14 12.77 10.84
CA PHE A 385 -22.82 11.77 11.86
C PHE A 385 -21.36 11.35 11.73
N GLU A 386 -20.68 11.16 12.86
CA GLU A 386 -19.29 10.74 12.86
C GLU A 386 -19.12 9.36 12.22
N ALA A 387 -18.24 9.26 11.22
CA ALA A 387 -17.85 8.03 10.58
C ALA A 387 -16.36 7.78 10.77
N THR A 388 -15.98 6.52 10.83
CA THR A 388 -14.59 6.09 11.03
C THR A 388 -14.13 5.12 9.95
N THR A 389 -12.83 4.84 9.86
CA THR A 389 -12.36 3.77 8.99
C THR A 389 -12.56 2.41 9.66
N ILE A 390 -12.81 1.37 8.85
CA ILE A 390 -12.92 0.01 9.36
C ILE A 390 -11.69 -0.39 10.16
N HIS A 391 -10.48 -0.09 9.67
CA HIS A 391 -9.23 -0.37 10.39
C HIS A 391 -9.17 0.31 11.76
N ARG A 392 -9.58 1.59 11.85
CA ARG A 392 -9.58 2.29 13.14
C ARG A 392 -10.63 1.72 14.09
N LEU A 393 -11.78 1.31 13.55
CA LEU A 393 -12.85 0.67 14.31
C LEU A 393 -12.39 -0.66 14.93
N LEU A 394 -11.68 -1.47 14.16
CA LEU A 394 -11.20 -2.80 14.57
C LEU A 394 -9.93 -2.77 15.43
N MET A 395 -9.20 -1.64 15.48
CA MET A 395 -7.99 -1.43 16.28
C MET A 395 -6.85 -2.41 15.91
N PRO A 396 -6.02 -2.09 14.89
CA PRO A 396 -4.95 -2.98 14.44
C PRO A 396 -3.92 -3.27 15.54
N VAL A 397 -3.44 -4.49 15.62
CA VAL A 397 -2.36 -4.89 16.54
C VAL A 397 -1.02 -4.44 15.98
N VAL A 398 -0.27 -3.66 16.76
CA VAL A 398 1.00 -3.09 16.32
C VAL A 398 2.07 -4.20 16.19
N GLY A 399 2.68 -4.31 15.02
CA GLY A 399 3.77 -5.27 14.76
C GLY A 399 3.34 -6.67 14.32
N SER A 400 2.06 -6.88 14.09
CA SER A 400 1.49 -8.10 13.52
C SER A 400 1.05 -7.92 12.05
N ASP A 401 0.37 -8.91 11.49
CA ASP A 401 -0.23 -8.82 10.15
C ASP A 401 -1.20 -7.62 10.06
N SER A 402 -1.33 -7.04 8.88
CA SER A 402 -2.21 -5.89 8.60
C SER A 402 -3.71 -6.18 8.85
N TYR A 403 -4.08 -7.44 9.01
CA TYR A 403 -5.44 -7.91 9.29
C TYR A 403 -5.61 -8.51 10.69
N ASP A 404 -4.60 -8.37 11.56
CA ASP A 404 -4.74 -8.71 12.97
C ASP A 404 -5.31 -7.51 13.74
N PHE A 405 -6.50 -7.70 14.31
CA PHE A 405 -7.23 -6.66 15.01
C PHE A 405 -7.55 -7.07 16.45
N THR A 406 -7.64 -6.07 17.32
CA THR A 406 -8.05 -6.26 18.71
C THR A 406 -9.53 -6.61 18.81
N LYS A 407 -10.37 -5.95 17.97
CA LYS A 407 -11.81 -6.23 17.88
C LYS A 407 -12.05 -7.43 16.98
N ASN A 408 -12.69 -8.46 17.51
CA ASN A 408 -12.99 -9.75 16.91
C ASN A 408 -14.15 -10.41 17.67
N GLU A 409 -14.39 -11.71 17.50
CA GLU A 409 -15.46 -12.43 18.19
C GLU A 409 -15.27 -12.53 19.71
N ASP A 410 -14.03 -12.50 20.22
CA ASP A 410 -13.71 -12.53 21.64
C ASP A 410 -13.89 -11.14 22.31
N ASP A 411 -13.72 -10.06 21.55
CA ASP A 411 -13.93 -8.68 21.99
C ASP A 411 -14.76 -7.90 20.95
N PRO A 412 -16.06 -8.19 20.82
CA PRO A 412 -16.90 -7.60 19.78
C PRO A 412 -17.11 -6.10 19.97
N LEU A 413 -17.60 -5.46 18.93
CA LEU A 413 -18.00 -4.06 18.94
C LEU A 413 -19.25 -3.87 19.79
N ASP A 414 -19.33 -2.76 20.51
CA ASP A 414 -20.53 -2.39 21.29
C ASP A 414 -21.47 -1.53 20.43
N ILE A 415 -22.26 -2.18 19.57
CA ILE A 415 -23.10 -1.55 18.54
C ILE A 415 -24.47 -2.20 18.43
N ASP A 416 -25.46 -1.42 17.99
CA ASP A 416 -26.79 -1.90 17.58
C ASP A 416 -26.91 -1.93 16.06
N VAL A 417 -26.22 -1.00 15.36
CA VAL A 417 -26.29 -0.86 13.90
C VAL A 417 -24.92 -0.49 13.36
N ILE A 418 -24.51 -1.12 12.26
CA ILE A 418 -23.36 -0.71 11.47
C ILE A 418 -23.75 -0.46 10.02
N ILE A 419 -23.33 0.70 9.49
CA ILE A 419 -23.52 1.05 8.08
C ILE A 419 -22.14 1.23 7.45
N ILE A 420 -21.87 0.44 6.43
CA ILE A 420 -20.59 0.36 5.74
C ILE A 420 -20.74 0.98 4.35
N ASP A 421 -20.13 2.15 4.11
CA ASP A 421 -20.15 2.79 2.79
C ASP A 421 -18.88 2.47 1.99
N GLU A 422 -18.93 2.70 0.67
CA GLU A 422 -17.86 2.37 -0.29
C GLU A 422 -17.43 0.89 -0.24
N ALA A 423 -18.39 -0.02 -0.07
CA ALA A 423 -18.13 -1.46 0.10
C ALA A 423 -17.51 -2.14 -1.12
N SER A 424 -17.51 -1.52 -2.30
CA SER A 424 -16.75 -2.00 -3.48
C SER A 424 -15.24 -2.13 -3.21
N MET A 425 -14.72 -1.48 -2.15
CA MET A 425 -13.31 -1.55 -1.75
C MET A 425 -13.02 -2.62 -0.68
N LEU A 426 -14.03 -3.38 -0.24
CA LEU A 426 -13.84 -4.45 0.77
C LEU A 426 -13.28 -5.71 0.12
N ASN A 427 -12.06 -6.10 0.50
CA ASN A 427 -11.53 -7.42 0.21
C ASN A 427 -12.02 -8.47 1.23
N VAL A 428 -11.82 -9.74 0.92
CA VAL A 428 -12.36 -10.84 1.74
C VAL A 428 -11.79 -10.85 3.16
N ARG A 429 -10.50 -10.53 3.34
CA ARG A 429 -9.85 -10.52 4.67
C ARG A 429 -10.43 -9.43 5.57
N LEU A 430 -10.55 -8.19 5.03
CA LEU A 430 -11.11 -7.08 5.79
C LEU A 430 -12.61 -7.29 6.09
N PHE A 431 -13.33 -7.89 5.15
CA PHE A 431 -14.73 -8.26 5.36
C PHE A 431 -14.88 -9.28 6.48
N TYR A 432 -14.11 -10.38 6.44
CA TYR A 432 -14.09 -11.37 7.51
C TYR A 432 -13.77 -10.75 8.87
N SER A 433 -12.67 -9.98 8.95
CA SER A 433 -12.27 -9.33 10.22
C SER A 433 -13.35 -8.37 10.75
N LEU A 434 -14.09 -7.71 9.86
CA LEU A 434 -15.20 -6.84 10.27
C LEU A 434 -16.38 -7.65 10.78
N MET A 435 -16.79 -8.67 10.03
CA MET A 435 -17.96 -9.49 10.38
C MET A 435 -17.75 -10.26 11.69
N SER A 436 -16.53 -10.75 11.95
CA SER A 436 -16.21 -11.43 13.22
C SER A 436 -16.29 -10.51 14.45
N ALA A 437 -16.20 -9.21 14.27
CA ALA A 437 -16.29 -8.24 15.37
C ALA A 437 -17.70 -7.70 15.60
N ILE A 438 -18.66 -8.00 14.73
CA ILE A 438 -20.05 -7.49 14.84
C ILE A 438 -20.87 -8.44 15.71
N PRO A 439 -21.54 -7.97 16.79
CA PRO A 439 -22.40 -8.81 17.59
C PRO A 439 -23.65 -9.24 16.81
N HIS A 440 -24.10 -10.49 17.02
CA HIS A 440 -25.22 -11.10 16.29
C HIS A 440 -26.55 -10.33 16.36
N GLU A 441 -26.73 -9.51 17.37
CA GLU A 441 -27.93 -8.67 17.56
C GLU A 441 -27.93 -7.42 16.68
N ALA A 442 -26.79 -7.03 16.12
CA ALA A 442 -26.66 -5.78 15.37
C ALA A 442 -27.27 -5.89 13.96
N HIS A 443 -27.73 -4.76 13.42
CA HIS A 443 -28.06 -4.60 12.02
C HIS A 443 -26.80 -4.28 11.21
N VAL A 444 -26.66 -4.91 10.04
CA VAL A 444 -25.54 -4.72 9.10
C VAL A 444 -26.07 -4.19 7.78
N ILE A 445 -25.74 -2.97 7.42
CA ILE A 445 -26.14 -2.37 6.16
C ILE A 445 -24.87 -2.11 5.32
N ILE A 446 -24.77 -2.74 4.17
CA ILE A 446 -23.63 -2.57 3.25
C ILE A 446 -24.06 -1.70 2.08
N VAL A 447 -23.36 -0.59 1.86
CA VAL A 447 -23.65 0.36 0.80
C VAL A 447 -22.44 0.46 -0.14
N GLY A 448 -22.69 0.41 -1.44
CA GLY A 448 -21.60 0.50 -2.41
C GLY A 448 -22.06 0.64 -3.86
N ASP A 449 -21.11 0.63 -4.75
CA ASP A 449 -21.32 0.65 -6.19
C ASP A 449 -20.57 -0.53 -6.82
N VAL A 450 -21.30 -1.57 -7.19
CA VAL A 450 -20.75 -2.83 -7.73
C VAL A 450 -20.05 -2.64 -9.08
N ASP A 451 -20.36 -1.56 -9.80
CA ASP A 451 -19.84 -1.30 -11.12
C ASP A 451 -18.49 -0.51 -11.09
N GLN A 452 -18.06 -0.04 -9.90
CA GLN A 452 -16.74 0.55 -9.69
C GLN A 452 -15.62 -0.49 -9.72
N LEU A 453 -14.38 -0.01 -9.56
CA LEU A 453 -13.22 -0.89 -9.46
C LEU A 453 -13.35 -1.87 -8.31
N PRO A 454 -12.88 -3.12 -8.50
CA PRO A 454 -12.82 -4.11 -7.43
C PRO A 454 -11.87 -3.68 -6.31
N PRO A 455 -11.95 -4.34 -5.13
CA PRO A 455 -11.06 -4.04 -4.02
C PRO A 455 -9.59 -4.31 -4.38
N ILE A 456 -8.69 -3.58 -3.71
CA ILE A 456 -7.28 -3.97 -3.67
C ILE A 456 -7.18 -5.13 -2.69
N GLY A 457 -6.63 -6.26 -3.16
CA GLY A 457 -6.59 -7.52 -2.41
C GLY A 457 -7.61 -8.54 -2.90
N ALA A 458 -7.63 -9.70 -2.24
CA ALA A 458 -8.34 -10.90 -2.68
C ALA A 458 -9.86 -10.81 -2.49
N GLY A 459 -10.59 -11.47 -3.38
CA GLY A 459 -12.05 -11.63 -3.33
C GLY A 459 -12.82 -10.52 -4.05
N PHE A 460 -14.12 -10.68 -4.12
CA PHE A 460 -15.06 -9.77 -4.80
C PHE A 460 -16.34 -9.59 -3.98
N VAL A 461 -16.19 -9.40 -2.66
CA VAL A 461 -17.24 -9.53 -1.64
C VAL A 461 -18.57 -8.87 -2.04
N LEU A 462 -18.59 -7.57 -2.37
CA LEU A 462 -19.84 -6.88 -2.72
C LEU A 462 -20.53 -7.52 -3.93
N LYS A 463 -19.74 -7.91 -4.92
CA LYS A 463 -20.27 -8.56 -6.12
C LYS A 463 -20.76 -9.98 -5.82
N ASP A 464 -19.99 -10.75 -5.06
CA ASP A 464 -20.33 -12.12 -4.70
C ASP A 464 -21.60 -12.19 -3.83
N LEU A 465 -21.76 -11.24 -2.89
CA LEU A 465 -22.98 -11.09 -2.08
C LEU A 465 -24.19 -10.81 -2.97
N LEU A 466 -24.09 -9.89 -3.92
CA LEU A 466 -25.18 -9.56 -4.86
C LEU A 466 -25.49 -10.70 -5.81
N ASP A 467 -24.46 -11.28 -6.44
CA ASP A 467 -24.63 -12.35 -7.44
C ASP A 467 -25.05 -13.71 -6.81
N SER A 468 -25.00 -13.80 -5.48
CA SER A 468 -25.47 -15.00 -4.76
C SER A 468 -26.99 -15.12 -4.76
N ASP A 469 -27.72 -14.01 -4.91
CA ASP A 469 -29.18 -13.91 -4.71
C ASP A 469 -29.66 -14.40 -3.33
N MET A 470 -28.74 -14.57 -2.37
CA MET A 470 -29.07 -15.02 -1.01
C MET A 470 -29.28 -13.86 -0.05
N VAL A 471 -28.71 -12.70 -0.36
CA VAL A 471 -28.71 -11.52 0.51
C VAL A 471 -29.79 -10.53 0.04
N PRO A 472 -30.66 -10.03 0.93
CA PRO A 472 -31.60 -8.98 0.60
C PRO A 472 -30.89 -7.71 0.10
N TYR A 473 -31.29 -7.19 -1.06
CA TYR A 473 -30.67 -5.99 -1.61
C TYR A 473 -31.64 -5.12 -2.37
N THR A 474 -31.31 -3.83 -2.44
CA THR A 474 -31.98 -2.87 -3.34
C THR A 474 -30.96 -2.28 -4.30
N ARG A 475 -31.29 -2.27 -5.60
CA ARG A 475 -30.48 -1.67 -6.64
C ARG A 475 -31.09 -0.34 -7.09
N LEU A 476 -30.39 0.77 -6.75
CA LEU A 476 -30.79 2.11 -7.10
C LEU A 476 -30.41 2.42 -8.53
N GLN A 477 -31.38 2.59 -9.41
CA GLN A 477 -31.18 2.87 -10.85
C GLN A 477 -31.52 4.31 -11.21
N HIS A 478 -32.45 4.95 -10.47
CA HIS A 478 -32.87 6.33 -10.74
C HIS A 478 -31.86 7.35 -10.20
N ILE A 479 -31.64 8.38 -11.02
CA ILE A 479 -30.68 9.46 -10.73
C ILE A 479 -31.48 10.65 -10.21
N TYR A 480 -31.16 11.09 -8.99
CA TYR A 480 -31.80 12.24 -8.32
C TYR A 480 -30.91 13.48 -8.27
N ARG A 481 -29.71 13.45 -8.88
CA ARG A 481 -28.83 14.62 -8.97
C ARG A 481 -29.50 15.66 -9.87
N GLN A 482 -29.75 16.84 -9.30
CA GLN A 482 -30.50 17.94 -9.90
C GLN A 482 -30.19 18.16 -11.38
N SER A 483 -31.27 18.23 -12.19
CA SER A 483 -31.43 18.43 -13.61
C SER A 483 -31.30 17.19 -14.49
N SER A 484 -32.42 16.85 -15.15
CA SER A 484 -32.45 16.04 -16.36
C SER A 484 -31.45 16.63 -17.39
N GLY A 485 -30.41 15.85 -17.73
CA GLY A 485 -29.40 16.23 -18.72
C GLY A 485 -27.96 16.40 -18.17
N ASN A 486 -27.59 15.78 -17.07
CA ASN A 486 -26.20 15.80 -16.58
C ASN A 486 -25.34 14.87 -17.45
N SER A 487 -24.57 15.48 -18.38
CA SER A 487 -23.72 14.74 -19.33
C SER A 487 -22.69 13.82 -18.70
N ILE A 488 -22.25 14.07 -17.46
CA ILE A 488 -21.32 13.20 -16.72
C ILE A 488 -22.01 11.89 -16.38
N VAL A 489 -23.20 11.98 -15.82
CA VAL A 489 -23.98 10.83 -15.37
C VAL A 489 -24.42 9.97 -16.56
N ASP A 490 -24.95 10.62 -17.61
CA ASP A 490 -25.34 9.94 -18.84
C ASP A 490 -24.14 9.21 -19.49
N SER A 491 -22.97 9.84 -19.50
CA SER A 491 -21.73 9.23 -19.99
C SER A 491 -21.28 8.06 -19.13
N ALA A 492 -21.36 8.16 -17.79
CA ALA A 492 -21.01 7.07 -16.88
C ALA A 492 -21.92 5.84 -17.09
N TYR A 493 -23.24 6.05 -17.22
CA TYR A 493 -24.17 4.96 -17.50
C TYR A 493 -24.01 4.35 -18.89
N ALA A 494 -23.71 5.16 -19.92
CA ALA A 494 -23.38 4.63 -21.24
C ALA A 494 -22.15 3.73 -21.17
N ILE A 495 -21.07 4.20 -20.52
CA ILE A 495 -19.85 3.40 -20.31
C ILE A 495 -20.19 2.10 -19.59
N ASN A 496 -20.98 2.16 -18.53
CA ASN A 496 -21.35 0.98 -17.75
C ASN A 496 -22.12 -0.06 -18.59
N ARG A 497 -23.04 0.38 -19.44
CA ARG A 497 -23.76 -0.50 -20.37
C ARG A 497 -22.94 -1.00 -21.55
N GLY A 498 -21.67 -0.57 -21.68
CA GLY A 498 -20.82 -0.94 -22.82
C GLY A 498 -21.10 -0.11 -24.07
N GLU A 499 -21.73 1.04 -23.90
CA GLU A 499 -22.04 2.00 -24.95
C GLU A 499 -21.03 3.16 -24.94
N MET A 500 -20.71 3.67 -26.13
CA MET A 500 -19.83 4.83 -26.23
C MET A 500 -20.49 6.07 -25.65
N PRO A 501 -19.83 6.80 -24.72
CA PRO A 501 -20.32 8.11 -24.33
C PRO A 501 -20.26 9.06 -25.51
N ASN A 502 -21.09 10.10 -25.49
CA ASN A 502 -21.09 11.09 -26.56
C ASN A 502 -19.82 11.97 -26.49
N LEU A 503 -18.85 11.68 -27.33
CA LEU A 503 -17.55 12.37 -27.39
C LEU A 503 -17.57 13.60 -28.34
N ASP A 504 -18.62 13.79 -29.10
CA ASP A 504 -18.73 14.85 -30.13
C ASP A 504 -19.47 16.10 -29.60
N THR A 505 -20.16 15.98 -28.47
CA THR A 505 -20.80 17.14 -27.80
C THR A 505 -19.81 17.78 -26.82
N THR A 506 -19.54 19.07 -27.06
CA THR A 506 -18.90 19.92 -26.04
C THR A 506 -19.99 20.44 -25.12
N SER A 507 -20.33 19.71 -24.07
CA SER A 507 -21.09 20.29 -22.96
C SER A 507 -20.13 20.93 -21.96
N ASP A 508 -20.62 21.87 -21.17
CA ASP A 508 -19.80 22.47 -20.11
C ASP A 508 -19.40 21.41 -19.03
N GLU A 509 -20.13 20.30 -18.94
CA GLU A 509 -19.92 19.25 -17.95
C GLU A 509 -19.03 18.11 -18.46
N PHE A 510 -19.10 17.77 -19.77
CA PHE A 510 -18.29 16.67 -20.34
C PHE A 510 -17.65 17.13 -21.66
N THR A 511 -16.33 17.11 -21.70
CA THR A 511 -15.54 17.53 -22.87
C THR A 511 -14.54 16.46 -23.25
N PHE A 512 -14.46 16.15 -24.56
CA PHE A 512 -13.42 15.26 -25.08
C PHE A 512 -12.43 16.08 -25.97
N ILE A 513 -11.13 15.91 -25.65
CA ILE A 513 -10.04 16.54 -26.44
C ILE A 513 -9.25 15.43 -27.12
N SER A 514 -9.32 15.36 -28.43
CA SER A 514 -8.58 14.38 -29.23
C SER A 514 -7.11 14.77 -29.34
N VAL A 515 -6.22 13.81 -29.11
CA VAL A 515 -4.75 13.98 -29.21
C VAL A 515 -4.14 12.85 -30.03
N ASN A 516 -3.04 13.16 -30.73
CA ASN A 516 -2.38 12.20 -31.62
C ASN A 516 -1.04 11.69 -31.07
N SER A 517 -0.47 12.36 -30.08
CA SER A 517 0.81 12.00 -29.49
C SER A 517 0.83 12.19 -28.00
N LEU A 518 1.81 11.56 -27.33
CA LEU A 518 2.07 11.77 -25.90
C LEU A 518 2.40 13.25 -25.60
N GLY A 519 3.16 13.91 -26.48
CA GLY A 519 3.50 15.32 -26.30
C GLY A 519 2.27 16.23 -26.36
N ASP A 520 1.34 15.96 -27.31
CA ASP A 520 0.07 16.70 -27.40
C ASP A 520 -0.79 16.47 -26.16
N MET A 521 -0.84 15.23 -25.65
CA MET A 521 -1.56 14.90 -24.43
C MET A 521 -1.03 15.68 -23.23
N MET A 522 0.29 15.66 -23.02
CA MET A 522 0.92 16.36 -21.90
C MET A 522 0.70 17.87 -21.96
N LYS A 523 0.82 18.45 -23.14
CA LYS A 523 0.52 19.88 -23.38
C LYS A 523 -0.93 20.20 -23.10
N ALA A 524 -1.86 19.41 -23.66
CA ALA A 524 -3.31 19.60 -23.46
C ALA A 524 -3.69 19.50 -21.97
N ILE A 525 -3.08 18.55 -21.21
CA ILE A 525 -3.30 18.45 -19.76
C ILE A 525 -2.90 19.74 -19.04
N VAL A 526 -1.73 20.29 -19.35
CA VAL A 526 -1.25 21.53 -18.72
C VAL A 526 -2.13 22.72 -19.08
N ASP A 527 -2.48 22.86 -20.36
CA ASP A 527 -3.31 23.97 -20.84
C ASP A 527 -4.71 23.93 -20.19
N VAL A 528 -5.30 22.73 -20.12
CA VAL A 528 -6.59 22.51 -19.45
C VAL A 528 -6.47 22.78 -17.94
N TYR A 529 -5.46 22.23 -17.27
CA TYR A 529 -5.27 22.42 -15.83
C TYR A 529 -5.15 23.91 -15.47
N LYS A 530 -4.34 24.67 -16.23
CA LYS A 530 -4.17 26.12 -16.03
C LYS A 530 -5.48 26.85 -16.22
N ARG A 531 -6.23 26.53 -17.29
CA ARG A 531 -7.50 27.16 -17.58
C ARG A 531 -8.52 26.90 -16.48
N GLU A 532 -8.72 25.62 -16.11
CA GLU A 532 -9.74 25.26 -15.11
C GLU A 532 -9.37 25.77 -13.70
N LYS A 533 -8.07 25.93 -13.40
CA LYS A 533 -7.59 26.52 -12.13
C LYS A 533 -8.09 27.97 -11.94
N GLU A 534 -8.32 28.71 -13.00
CA GLU A 534 -8.83 30.09 -12.92
C GLU A 534 -10.32 30.16 -12.53
N PHE A 535 -11.05 29.04 -12.64
CA PHE A 535 -12.50 28.96 -12.40
C PHE A 535 -12.88 28.19 -11.12
N VAL A 536 -11.92 27.75 -10.33
CA VAL A 536 -12.15 27.09 -9.05
C VAL A 536 -11.59 27.92 -7.92
N ASP A 537 -12.33 27.96 -6.80
CA ASP A 537 -11.89 28.67 -5.61
C ASP A 537 -10.78 27.91 -4.87
N ASP A 538 -10.78 26.57 -4.93
CA ASP A 538 -9.79 25.70 -4.32
C ASP A 538 -9.12 24.81 -5.38
N GLU A 539 -7.78 24.87 -5.46
CA GLU A 539 -7.00 24.02 -6.35
C GLU A 539 -7.17 22.52 -6.06
N LEU A 540 -7.57 22.17 -4.84
CA LEU A 540 -7.84 20.78 -4.46
C LEU A 540 -9.08 20.22 -5.19
N ASP A 541 -9.95 21.08 -5.72
CA ASP A 541 -11.15 20.69 -6.47
C ASP A 541 -10.88 20.28 -7.94
N ILE A 542 -9.63 20.42 -8.41
CA ILE A 542 -9.21 19.91 -9.73
C ILE A 542 -8.30 18.73 -9.57
N GLN A 543 -8.59 17.63 -10.25
CA GLN A 543 -7.72 16.44 -10.17
C GLN A 543 -7.49 15.81 -11.55
N ILE A 544 -6.22 15.53 -11.87
CA ILE A 544 -5.86 14.68 -12.99
C ILE A 544 -5.85 13.23 -12.49
N ILE A 545 -6.64 12.36 -13.16
CA ILE A 545 -6.79 10.96 -12.78
C ILE A 545 -6.30 10.08 -13.91
N SER A 546 -5.17 9.38 -13.70
CA SER A 546 -4.50 8.53 -14.69
C SER A 546 -4.76 7.05 -14.44
N PRO A 547 -4.94 6.22 -15.48
CA PRO A 547 -5.06 4.77 -15.33
C PRO A 547 -3.88 4.08 -14.64
N MET A 548 -2.66 4.58 -14.80
CA MET A 548 -1.45 3.94 -14.29
C MET A 548 -0.54 4.90 -13.52
N ARG A 549 0.29 4.33 -12.62
CA ARG A 549 1.25 5.09 -11.82
C ARG A 549 2.55 5.37 -12.56
N ARG A 550 3.16 4.33 -13.15
CA ARG A 550 4.50 4.38 -13.78
C ARG A 550 4.40 4.55 -15.30
N GLY A 551 5.54 4.80 -15.94
CA GLY A 551 5.63 4.98 -17.39
C GLY A 551 5.43 6.44 -17.84
N LYS A 552 5.66 6.71 -19.12
CA LYS A 552 5.66 8.07 -19.68
C LYS A 552 4.31 8.78 -19.59
N ALA A 553 3.20 8.04 -19.60
CA ALA A 553 1.83 8.55 -19.42
C ALA A 553 1.29 8.27 -17.99
N GLY A 554 2.12 7.78 -17.06
CA GLY A 554 1.71 7.50 -15.68
C GLY A 554 1.55 8.76 -14.83
N SER A 555 0.78 8.65 -13.74
CA SER A 555 0.49 9.77 -12.85
C SER A 555 1.75 10.44 -12.30
N THR A 556 2.83 9.69 -12.03
CA THR A 556 4.11 10.25 -11.58
C THR A 556 4.72 11.19 -12.62
N SER A 557 4.80 10.76 -13.89
CA SER A 557 5.37 11.56 -14.98
C SER A 557 4.49 12.78 -15.32
N ILE A 558 3.17 12.59 -15.27
CA ILE A 558 2.21 13.69 -15.47
C ILE A 558 2.35 14.72 -14.33
N SER A 559 2.42 14.28 -13.06
CA SER A 559 2.60 15.18 -11.92
C SER A 559 3.85 16.02 -12.06
N GLN A 560 4.99 15.41 -12.43
CA GLN A 560 6.25 16.13 -12.62
C GLN A 560 6.17 17.16 -13.75
N TYR A 561 5.55 16.78 -14.87
CA TYR A 561 5.40 17.67 -16.03
C TYR A 561 4.48 18.87 -15.71
N VAL A 562 3.37 18.62 -15.03
CA VAL A 562 2.43 19.65 -14.59
C VAL A 562 3.08 20.56 -13.56
N GLN A 563 3.78 20.02 -12.56
CA GLN A 563 4.54 20.78 -11.55
C GLN A 563 5.49 21.79 -12.22
N GLN A 564 6.31 21.34 -13.18
CA GLN A 564 7.26 22.19 -13.87
C GLN A 564 6.59 23.34 -14.65
N SER A 565 5.35 23.12 -15.11
CA SER A 565 4.61 24.07 -15.93
C SER A 565 3.74 25.01 -15.12
N VAL A 566 3.20 24.55 -13.99
CA VAL A 566 2.23 25.27 -13.13
C VAL A 566 2.92 25.90 -11.93
N ASN A 567 3.92 25.23 -11.37
CA ASN A 567 4.72 25.71 -10.26
C ASN A 567 6.23 25.57 -10.56
N PRO A 568 6.77 26.36 -11.52
CA PRO A 568 8.18 26.30 -11.91
C PRO A 568 9.10 26.73 -10.74
N PRO A 569 10.41 26.36 -10.79
CA PRO A 569 11.39 26.84 -9.82
C PRO A 569 11.40 28.38 -9.76
N ASP A 570 11.47 28.90 -8.55
CA ASP A 570 11.55 30.34 -8.28
C ASP A 570 12.49 30.57 -7.09
N SER A 571 13.43 31.51 -7.22
CA SER A 571 14.41 31.84 -6.18
C SER A 571 13.78 32.33 -4.87
N TYR A 572 12.55 32.78 -4.89
CA TYR A 572 11.80 33.26 -3.72
C TYR A 572 10.92 32.19 -3.09
N LYS A 573 10.79 31.01 -3.71
CA LYS A 573 9.99 29.90 -3.19
C LYS A 573 10.89 28.89 -2.49
N GLY A 574 10.47 28.44 -1.32
CA GLY A 574 11.11 27.30 -0.65
C GLY A 574 11.00 26.04 -1.51
N GLU A 575 12.11 25.37 -1.72
CA GLU A 575 12.20 24.10 -2.43
C GLU A 575 13.07 23.12 -1.63
N VAL A 576 12.66 21.86 -1.59
CA VAL A 576 13.44 20.77 -1.02
C VAL A 576 13.38 19.54 -1.94
N ARG A 577 14.51 18.83 -2.04
CA ARG A 577 14.58 17.58 -2.79
C ARG A 577 14.85 16.42 -1.85
N VAL A 578 13.91 15.48 -1.81
CA VAL A 578 13.98 14.28 -0.97
C VAL A 578 13.77 13.05 -1.86
N ASN A 579 14.66 12.06 -1.77
CA ASN A 579 14.57 10.80 -2.52
C ASN A 579 14.38 10.97 -4.05
N GLY A 580 14.99 12.01 -4.61
CA GLY A 580 14.86 12.33 -6.05
C GLY A 580 13.59 13.09 -6.43
N ILE A 581 12.65 13.27 -5.50
CA ILE A 581 11.42 14.05 -5.68
C ILE A 581 11.66 15.48 -5.23
N THR A 582 11.24 16.45 -6.02
CA THR A 582 11.33 17.87 -5.67
C THR A 582 9.98 18.35 -5.19
N PHE A 583 9.94 18.95 -4.01
CA PHE A 583 8.77 19.61 -3.42
C PHE A 583 9.01 21.11 -3.36
N ARG A 584 7.97 21.90 -3.70
CA ARG A 584 8.00 23.37 -3.69
C ARG A 584 6.81 23.94 -2.94
N VAL A 585 6.97 25.11 -2.39
CA VAL A 585 5.83 25.87 -1.87
C VAL A 585 4.82 26.11 -2.99
N GLY A 586 3.55 25.78 -2.74
CA GLY A 586 2.48 25.77 -3.72
C GLY A 586 2.25 24.43 -4.41
N ASP A 587 3.04 23.39 -4.12
CA ASP A 587 2.80 22.06 -4.68
C ASP A 587 1.61 21.37 -4.02
N LYS A 588 0.84 20.69 -4.85
CA LYS A 588 -0.20 19.77 -4.45
C LYS A 588 0.43 18.40 -4.13
N VAL A 589 0.17 17.88 -2.93
CA VAL A 589 0.72 16.62 -2.43
C VAL A 589 -0.37 15.70 -1.91
N ILE A 590 -0.11 14.39 -1.93
CA ILE A 590 -0.94 13.35 -1.35
C ILE A 590 -0.18 12.60 -0.29
N GLN A 591 -0.80 12.36 0.85
CA GLN A 591 -0.33 11.43 1.87
C GLN A 591 -0.36 10.00 1.32
N VAL A 592 0.70 9.23 1.49
CA VAL A 592 0.79 7.85 0.95
C VAL A 592 0.91 6.78 2.02
N LEU A 593 1.10 7.19 3.28
CA LEU A 593 1.12 6.34 4.47
C LEU A 593 0.25 7.00 5.54
N ASN A 594 -0.39 6.19 6.39
CA ASN A 594 -1.11 6.73 7.53
C ASN A 594 -0.12 7.32 8.54
N ASN A 595 -0.41 8.53 9.03
CA ASN A 595 0.30 9.13 10.16
C ASN A 595 -0.74 9.39 11.27
N TYR A 596 -0.78 8.48 12.24
CA TYR A 596 -1.77 8.53 13.33
C TYR A 596 -1.50 9.65 14.33
N GLU A 597 -0.24 10.05 14.50
CA GLU A 597 0.13 11.17 15.40
C GLU A 597 -0.34 12.51 14.83
N LEU A 598 -0.14 12.71 13.55
CA LEU A 598 -0.61 13.89 12.84
C LEU A 598 -2.07 13.74 12.37
N GLU A 599 -2.69 12.56 12.56
CA GLU A 599 -4.04 12.21 12.09
C GLU A 599 -4.24 12.55 10.60
N VAL A 600 -3.25 12.29 9.76
CA VAL A 600 -3.33 12.40 8.30
C VAL A 600 -3.25 11.01 7.70
N PHE A 601 -4.21 10.69 6.85
CA PHE A 601 -4.39 9.34 6.35
C PHE A 601 -4.00 9.21 4.88
N ASN A 602 -3.67 7.99 4.49
CA ASN A 602 -3.37 7.66 3.10
C ASN A 602 -4.50 8.11 2.17
N GLY A 603 -4.14 8.83 1.11
CA GLY A 603 -5.09 9.40 0.14
C GLY A 603 -5.48 10.85 0.39
N GLU A 604 -5.22 11.43 1.56
CA GLU A 604 -5.50 12.84 1.81
C GLU A 604 -4.59 13.74 0.96
N ILE A 605 -5.19 14.77 0.36
CA ILE A 605 -4.50 15.72 -0.50
C ILE A 605 -4.41 17.08 0.21
N GLY A 606 -3.25 17.72 0.07
CA GLY A 606 -3.00 19.04 0.62
C GLY A 606 -2.09 19.87 -0.28
N VAL A 607 -1.86 21.11 0.13
CA VAL A 607 -0.95 22.06 -0.55
C VAL A 607 0.18 22.45 0.39
N ILE A 608 1.40 22.41 -0.09
CA ILE A 608 2.56 22.89 0.65
C ILE A 608 2.51 24.41 0.71
N TYR A 609 2.38 24.98 1.92
CA TYR A 609 2.32 26.44 2.09
C TYR A 609 3.64 27.04 2.58
N ALA A 610 4.52 26.23 3.18
CA ALA A 610 5.86 26.65 3.59
C ALA A 610 6.83 25.47 3.61
N ILE A 611 8.11 25.74 3.36
CA ILE A 611 9.22 24.80 3.53
C ILE A 611 10.29 25.52 4.35
N THR A 612 10.69 24.90 5.47
CA THR A 612 11.75 25.36 6.35
C THR A 612 13.02 24.51 6.16
N LYS A 613 14.05 24.71 6.98
CA LYS A 613 15.25 23.88 6.94
C LYS A 613 15.03 22.45 7.44
N SER A 614 14.00 22.25 8.27
CA SER A 614 13.69 20.97 8.94
C SER A 614 12.35 20.39 8.53
N ASP A 615 11.41 21.23 8.04
CA ASP A 615 10.02 20.81 7.91
C ASP A 615 9.40 21.25 6.58
N ILE A 616 8.43 20.46 6.14
CA ILE A 616 7.47 20.76 5.07
C ILE A 616 6.11 21.02 5.74
N CYS A 617 5.59 22.23 5.55
CA CYS A 617 4.29 22.62 6.10
C CYS A 617 3.20 22.44 5.05
N ILE A 618 2.20 21.62 5.36
CA ILE A 618 1.15 21.20 4.42
C ILE A 618 -0.21 21.62 5.01
N ARG A 619 -1.04 22.23 4.16
CA ARG A 619 -2.44 22.49 4.47
C ARG A 619 -3.28 21.43 3.76
N PHE A 620 -3.82 20.50 4.53
CA PHE A 620 -4.89 19.60 4.11
C PHE A 620 -6.25 20.29 4.22
N ILE A 621 -7.31 19.70 3.70
CA ILE A 621 -8.66 20.33 3.69
C ILE A 621 -9.10 20.81 5.07
N HIS A 622 -8.76 20.08 6.15
CA HIS A 622 -9.28 20.35 7.50
C HIS A 622 -8.24 20.75 8.53
N LYS A 623 -6.95 20.64 8.21
CA LYS A 623 -5.87 20.98 9.15
C LYS A 623 -4.57 21.32 8.45
N GLU A 624 -3.73 21.99 9.19
CA GLU A 624 -2.35 22.27 8.82
C GLU A 624 -1.43 21.36 9.65
N VAL A 625 -0.48 20.72 8.99
CA VAL A 625 0.51 19.86 9.63
C VAL A 625 1.92 20.29 9.25
N ARG A 626 2.88 19.98 10.14
CA ARG A 626 4.30 20.08 9.90
C ARG A 626 4.87 18.67 9.84
N LEU A 627 5.41 18.32 8.70
CA LEU A 627 6.05 17.05 8.45
C LEU A 627 7.57 17.30 8.41
N SER A 628 8.36 16.54 9.14
CA SER A 628 9.81 16.65 9.06
C SER A 628 10.29 16.25 7.67
N ILE A 629 11.45 16.78 7.24
CA ILE A 629 12.04 16.42 5.94
C ILE A 629 12.35 14.92 5.87
N ASP A 630 12.69 14.29 6.98
CA ASP A 630 12.95 12.86 7.05
C ASP A 630 11.66 12.02 6.81
N GLU A 631 10.51 12.55 7.17
CA GLU A 631 9.19 11.96 6.93
C GLU A 631 8.61 12.32 5.55
N ALA A 632 9.30 13.11 4.74
CA ALA A 632 8.81 13.48 3.40
C ALA A 632 8.57 12.28 2.46
N HIS A 633 9.03 11.08 2.83
CA HIS A 633 8.68 9.83 2.16
C HIS A 633 7.19 9.47 2.30
N MET A 634 6.49 10.03 3.29
CA MET A 634 5.06 9.84 3.51
C MET A 634 4.19 10.64 2.54
N ILE A 635 4.77 11.52 1.72
CA ILE A 635 4.03 12.33 0.76
C ILE A 635 4.57 12.17 -0.67
N MET A 636 3.71 12.45 -1.65
CA MET A 636 4.08 12.49 -3.07
C MET A 636 3.41 13.67 -3.77
N PRO A 637 3.99 14.21 -4.87
CA PRO A 637 3.31 15.18 -5.73
C PRO A 637 1.98 14.61 -6.26
N ALA A 638 0.90 15.40 -6.18
CA ALA A 638 -0.46 14.95 -6.43
C ALA A 638 -1.21 15.76 -7.50
N TYR A 639 -0.51 16.41 -8.42
CA TYR A 639 -1.19 17.02 -9.59
C TYR A 639 -1.93 15.97 -10.40
N ALA A 640 -1.38 14.75 -10.49
CA ALA A 640 -2.04 13.58 -11.03
C ALA A 640 -1.94 12.41 -10.06
N ILE A 641 -3.05 11.69 -9.88
CA ILE A 641 -3.14 10.45 -9.08
C ILE A 641 -3.67 9.30 -9.94
N THR A 642 -3.62 8.07 -9.44
CA THR A 642 -4.23 6.95 -10.15
C THR A 642 -5.73 6.85 -9.86
N VAL A 643 -6.49 6.18 -10.74
CA VAL A 643 -7.92 5.92 -10.54
C VAL A 643 -8.16 5.21 -9.20
N HIS A 644 -7.35 4.20 -8.84
CA HIS A 644 -7.44 3.51 -7.54
C HIS A 644 -7.27 4.46 -6.35
N LYS A 645 -6.32 5.42 -6.43
CA LYS A 645 -6.13 6.42 -5.36
C LYS A 645 -7.21 7.49 -5.32
N SER A 646 -8.08 7.57 -6.32
CA SER A 646 -9.22 8.48 -6.34
C SER A 646 -10.50 7.86 -5.78
N GLN A 647 -10.52 6.56 -5.49
CA GLN A 647 -11.66 5.89 -4.88
C GLN A 647 -12.02 6.52 -3.52
N GLY A 648 -13.30 6.57 -3.18
CA GLY A 648 -13.81 7.28 -2.01
C GLY A 648 -13.70 8.82 -2.09
N SER A 649 -13.27 9.38 -3.23
CA SER A 649 -13.05 10.81 -3.44
C SER A 649 -13.91 11.34 -4.57
N GLU A 650 -14.28 12.62 -4.48
CA GLU A 650 -14.90 13.36 -5.58
C GLU A 650 -14.24 14.73 -5.74
N TYR A 651 -14.22 15.23 -6.97
CA TYR A 651 -13.60 16.51 -7.32
C TYR A 651 -14.56 17.31 -8.20
N GLY A 652 -14.50 18.63 -8.12
CA GLY A 652 -15.30 19.48 -8.98
C GLY A 652 -14.96 19.29 -10.45
N VAL A 653 -13.67 19.26 -10.78
CA VAL A 653 -13.16 19.07 -12.14
C VAL A 653 -12.21 17.87 -12.18
N VAL A 654 -12.47 16.93 -13.07
CA VAL A 654 -11.62 15.76 -13.31
C VAL A 654 -11.06 15.77 -14.73
N ILE A 655 -9.75 15.68 -14.85
CA ILE A 655 -9.03 15.57 -16.13
C ILE A 655 -8.56 14.14 -16.29
N ILE A 656 -9.00 13.45 -17.34
CA ILE A 656 -8.72 12.02 -17.55
C ILE A 656 -7.88 11.87 -18.84
N PRO A 657 -6.56 11.63 -18.73
CA PRO A 657 -5.78 11.20 -19.89
C PRO A 657 -6.15 9.75 -20.26
N PHE A 658 -6.44 9.48 -21.55
CA PHE A 658 -6.89 8.16 -21.98
C PHE A 658 -6.36 7.79 -23.37
N VAL A 659 -5.16 7.18 -23.40
CA VAL A 659 -4.36 6.93 -24.59
C VAL A 659 -3.99 5.45 -24.75
N PRO A 660 -3.64 4.97 -25.96
CA PRO A 660 -3.34 3.56 -26.22
C PRO A 660 -2.20 2.98 -25.36
N MET A 661 -1.29 3.83 -24.87
CA MET A 661 -0.16 3.42 -24.01
C MET A 661 -0.58 2.77 -22.70
N TYR A 662 -1.82 2.91 -22.28
CA TYR A 662 -2.34 2.28 -21.07
C TYR A 662 -2.62 0.78 -21.22
N GLY A 663 -2.62 0.26 -22.47
CA GLY A 663 -2.66 -1.17 -22.74
C GLY A 663 -3.82 -1.90 -22.06
N GLY A 664 -3.50 -2.85 -21.18
CA GLY A 664 -4.47 -3.65 -20.42
C GLY A 664 -5.28 -2.86 -19.39
N MET A 665 -4.86 -1.62 -19.05
CA MET A 665 -5.63 -0.75 -18.14
C MET A 665 -6.80 -0.04 -18.84
N LEU A 666 -6.99 -0.22 -20.16
CA LEU A 666 -8.15 0.30 -20.88
C LEU A 666 -9.34 -0.63 -20.64
N GLN A 667 -9.98 -0.48 -19.47
CA GLN A 667 -11.09 -1.30 -18.99
C GLN A 667 -12.30 -0.45 -18.63
N ARG A 668 -13.50 -1.05 -18.74
CA ARG A 668 -14.78 -0.39 -18.53
C ARG A 668 -14.94 0.17 -17.12
N ASN A 669 -14.72 -0.66 -16.11
CA ASN A 669 -14.84 -0.30 -14.70
C ASN A 669 -13.85 0.81 -14.29
N LEU A 670 -12.63 0.79 -14.86
CA LEU A 670 -11.64 1.83 -14.60
C LEU A 670 -12.08 3.19 -15.20
N LEU A 671 -12.58 3.17 -16.43
CA LEU A 671 -13.09 4.39 -17.07
C LEU A 671 -14.34 4.91 -16.34
N TYR A 672 -15.28 4.02 -16.00
CA TYR A 672 -16.46 4.34 -15.21
C TYR A 672 -16.08 4.97 -13.87
N THR A 673 -15.19 4.34 -13.11
CA THR A 673 -14.73 4.88 -11.82
C THR A 673 -14.08 6.26 -11.98
N ALA A 674 -13.26 6.47 -13.02
CA ALA A 674 -12.61 7.76 -13.24
C ALA A 674 -13.62 8.88 -13.55
N VAL A 675 -14.62 8.61 -14.42
CA VAL A 675 -15.66 9.58 -14.79
C VAL A 675 -16.55 9.92 -13.59
N THR A 676 -16.90 8.92 -12.77
CA THR A 676 -17.76 9.09 -11.59
C THR A 676 -17.10 9.87 -10.44
N ARG A 677 -15.80 10.17 -10.53
CA ARG A 677 -15.11 11.05 -9.56
C ARG A 677 -15.42 12.53 -9.74
N ALA A 678 -16.05 12.92 -10.85
CA ALA A 678 -16.36 14.32 -11.13
C ALA A 678 -17.73 14.74 -10.57
N LYS A 679 -17.75 15.92 -9.92
CA LYS A 679 -19.00 16.57 -9.48
C LYS A 679 -19.59 17.49 -10.53
N ARG A 680 -18.75 18.28 -11.20
CA ARG A 680 -19.19 19.37 -12.10
C ARG A 680 -18.69 19.18 -13.52
N LYS A 681 -17.47 18.70 -13.71
CA LYS A 681 -16.85 18.68 -15.05
C LYS A 681 -15.88 17.51 -15.23
N VAL A 682 -16.01 16.83 -16.37
CA VAL A 682 -15.05 15.85 -16.88
C VAL A 682 -14.40 16.37 -18.14
N ILE A 683 -13.08 16.35 -18.21
CA ILE A 683 -12.32 16.65 -19.42
C ILE A 683 -11.47 15.43 -19.75
N MET A 684 -11.88 14.68 -20.75
CA MET A 684 -11.16 13.50 -21.21
C MET A 684 -10.20 13.90 -22.33
N ILE A 685 -8.92 13.53 -22.21
CA ILE A 685 -7.86 13.87 -23.17
C ILE A 685 -7.27 12.58 -23.72
N GLY A 686 -7.52 12.26 -24.98
CA GLY A 686 -7.07 10.96 -25.49
C GLY A 686 -7.46 10.64 -26.92
N THR A 687 -7.62 9.36 -27.22
CA THR A 687 -8.06 8.87 -28.52
C THR A 687 -9.42 8.18 -28.43
N LYS A 688 -10.29 8.38 -29.43
CA LYS A 688 -11.58 7.67 -29.49
C LYS A 688 -11.42 6.16 -29.42
N SER A 689 -10.36 5.61 -30.05
CA SER A 689 -10.06 4.17 -30.04
C SER A 689 -9.73 3.64 -28.64
N SER A 690 -9.07 4.44 -27.78
CA SER A 690 -8.81 4.05 -26.40
C SER A 690 -10.10 3.98 -25.58
N VAL A 691 -10.99 4.95 -25.75
CA VAL A 691 -12.31 4.96 -25.09
C VAL A 691 -13.13 3.77 -25.56
N GLU A 692 -13.20 3.53 -26.88
CA GLU A 692 -13.93 2.40 -27.46
C GLU A 692 -13.40 1.04 -26.95
N ARG A 693 -12.08 0.90 -26.88
CA ARG A 693 -11.45 -0.30 -26.33
C ARG A 693 -11.88 -0.49 -24.87
N ALA A 694 -11.78 0.54 -24.05
CA ALA A 694 -12.13 0.46 -22.63
C ALA A 694 -13.60 0.08 -22.43
N VAL A 695 -14.51 0.75 -23.14
CA VAL A 695 -15.95 0.47 -23.05
C VAL A 695 -16.29 -0.98 -23.42
N LYS A 696 -15.60 -1.53 -24.43
CA LYS A 696 -15.79 -2.93 -24.87
C LYS A 696 -15.07 -3.95 -24.00
N THR A 697 -14.02 -3.54 -23.29
CA THR A 697 -13.24 -4.45 -22.45
C THR A 697 -13.91 -4.59 -21.08
N VAL A 698 -14.66 -5.67 -20.94
CA VAL A 698 -15.19 -6.14 -19.65
C VAL A 698 -14.12 -7.08 -19.09
N ASN A 699 -13.11 -6.52 -18.49
CA ASN A 699 -12.27 -7.32 -17.61
C ASN A 699 -12.67 -6.88 -16.19
N GLY A 700 -13.51 -7.70 -15.61
CA GLY A 700 -13.05 -8.42 -14.45
C GLY A 700 -11.90 -9.35 -14.86
N GLU A 701 -10.69 -9.17 -14.37
CA GLU A 701 -9.87 -10.32 -14.17
C GLU A 701 -10.79 -11.28 -13.44
N GLU A 702 -11.06 -12.45 -14.04
CA GLU A 702 -11.81 -13.49 -13.36
C GLU A 702 -11.04 -13.75 -12.08
N ARG A 703 -11.60 -13.27 -10.97
CA ARG A 703 -11.00 -13.52 -9.68
C ARG A 703 -11.45 -14.92 -9.28
N TYR A 704 -10.50 -15.78 -9.04
CA TYR A 704 -10.78 -17.07 -8.43
C TYR A 704 -11.19 -16.83 -6.98
N THR A 705 -12.48 -16.95 -6.69
CA THR A 705 -13.11 -16.91 -5.39
C THR A 705 -14.30 -17.86 -5.42
N LEU A 706 -14.60 -18.53 -4.33
CA LEU A 706 -15.79 -19.35 -4.17
C LEU A 706 -16.75 -18.80 -3.10
N PHE A 707 -16.59 -17.51 -2.73
CA PHE A 707 -17.41 -16.86 -1.71
C PHE A 707 -18.92 -16.95 -2.05
N LYS A 708 -19.28 -16.62 -3.28
CA LYS A 708 -20.65 -16.73 -3.78
C LYS A 708 -21.16 -18.17 -3.75
N GLU A 709 -20.40 -19.11 -4.28
CA GLU A 709 -20.75 -20.53 -4.36
C GLU A 709 -20.93 -21.13 -2.98
N ARG A 710 -20.06 -20.76 -2.03
CA ARG A 710 -20.19 -21.12 -0.62
C ARG A 710 -21.47 -20.54 -0.03
N LEU A 711 -21.76 -19.26 -0.25
CA LEU A 711 -22.94 -18.60 0.28
C LEU A 711 -24.23 -19.28 -0.23
N GLN A 712 -24.23 -19.76 -1.47
CA GLN A 712 -25.31 -20.55 -2.06
C GLN A 712 -25.37 -22.01 -1.58
N GLY A 713 -24.39 -22.48 -0.77
CA GLY A 713 -24.33 -23.89 -0.33
C GLY A 713 -23.93 -24.87 -1.43
N ARG A 714 -23.25 -24.42 -2.48
CA ARG A 714 -22.83 -25.23 -3.63
C ARG A 714 -21.45 -25.85 -3.47
N CYS A 715 -20.65 -25.41 -2.53
CA CYS A 715 -19.40 -26.04 -2.16
C CYS A 715 -19.30 -26.14 -0.63
N ASP A 716 -18.63 -27.20 -0.17
CA ASP A 716 -18.45 -27.46 1.26
C ASP A 716 -17.53 -26.37 1.88
N GLY A 717 -17.91 -25.96 3.12
CA GLY A 717 -17.15 -25.06 3.95
C GLY A 717 -16.15 -25.80 4.80
#